data_08f43349fce5ca25e968fe1b4607c665
#
_entry.id   08f43349fce5ca25e968fe1b4607c665
#
_cell.length_a   1.000
_cell.length_b   1.000
_cell.length_c   1.000
_cell.angle_alpha   90.00
_cell.angle_beta   90.00
_cell.angle_gamma   90.00
#
_symmetry.space_group_name_H-M   'P 1'
#
loop_
_entity.id
_entity.type
_entity.pdbx_description
1 polymer ?
#
loop_
_entity_poly.entity_id
_entity_poly.type
_entity_poly.pdbx_seq_one_letter_code
_entity_poly.pdbx_strand_id
1 'polypeptide(L)'
;MPPSTPNPRKRGAATIPISGHERKRAKLHDARTIAVQNTEQALKTGELDVPAFIKSREFEIEALQSAMKASKESSNKRAFQIVPRDMRRRTASHNVKRVPERLRPRATREMQSDNTPTVSARRRKPSGSLRFRKETARKLQTMAKKKDITAKILAKISGSRRTENVLRQPPRAQTKFRKRQKHKTWLPTHVWHAKRAKMIVRWRFAVAETPTDKSYRVAHRASGMRGCIAWDESYFSTIMLRGKERDVKGVMKALCPKDGNPMSKKVVAGTRASDTFAYRAGRYPLDLIAPIKVIWCAPEDSEAPLEERIRKLLIRVHPSAFLELWEELLSTAKPLKVTVEDLRFEIGSIEITGPDATNSLLAVLNPTDATDEDSPSGVWKNLRGLTNPSSLPLGACLSFDVSDPRLRDPPRLPEDRRRLEEIQEIIFKVTSTWSIDRTQPPSSLFSREARAAAVKSQSSQKKINKRKGEAVPGEHPPPLPSDPRIPIVLLATRRSSSKKGVSGAIGSWTILLPWKWVQPVWYGIVHSSPNVKFGGLDELRQIDYENSNRHFPDDFPGTKAGIAEELRKGVERKEWWDKRPKGKRVEWSSVKIGNTRGEVGDGFVCDWAYLLKGKEIDITQSDNSMELSMDATESTKSIASTRTAAFMNATEFTGDTMSIPATELEVSIESSKYSESAMSSMDIDKPPPNLPVISSSIPTPTLFKDTPTTTTATPSKQSQQPHPWIIPSSMVRYILAAPNSPLPKPLATVHPTILSAGVFSIKLFFPQRSTPTPRSRIYSLPTNSPALKAKWKAVMSQKSQGKRPGKATELPDVPGEEDLIGFVTTGDFNLKEGRGTGVGALSWQKIFGRGKKVGEVVGKACIVRDVGSGIGRLAYWEVID
;
A
#
# COMPACT_ATOMS: atom_id res chain seq x y z
N MET A 1 -33.46 42.72 54.98
CA MET A 1 -32.84 43.21 53.74
C MET A 1 -31.46 42.57 53.61
N PRO A 2 -31.16 41.78 52.62
CA PRO A 2 -29.82 41.23 52.41
C PRO A 2 -28.92 42.25 51.71
N PRO A 3 -27.63 42.34 52.01
CA PRO A 3 -26.71 43.27 51.38
C PRO A 3 -26.35 42.82 49.97
N SER A 4 -26.37 43.79 49.10
CA SER A 4 -26.09 43.68 47.67
C SER A 4 -24.70 43.17 47.36
N THR A 5 -24.62 42.24 46.41
CA THR A 5 -23.40 41.77 45.81
C THR A 5 -22.69 42.86 45.02
N PRO A 6 -21.36 43.01 45.14
CA PRO A 6 -20.63 44.01 44.31
C PRO A 6 -20.34 43.46 42.93
N ASN A 7 -20.69 44.26 41.97
CA ASN A 7 -20.48 44.08 40.54
C ASN A 7 -18.99 44.19 40.16
N PRO A 8 -18.38 43.25 39.47
CA PRO A 8 -16.96 43.29 39.15
C PRO A 8 -16.68 43.96 37.77
N ARG A 9 -16.92 45.30 37.73
CA ARG A 9 -16.44 46.11 36.62
C ARG A 9 -15.90 47.44 37.10
N LYS A 10 -14.64 47.43 37.60
CA LYS A 10 -13.80 48.60 37.57
C LYS A 10 -12.39 48.22 37.11
N ARG A 11 -12.02 48.68 35.93
CA ARG A 11 -10.63 48.72 35.46
C ARG A 11 -9.95 49.89 36.22
N GLY A 12 -8.84 49.60 36.88
CA GLY A 12 -7.99 50.58 37.45
C GLY A 12 -6.83 49.98 38.21
N ALA A 13 -5.66 50.31 37.81
CA ALA A 13 -4.32 50.08 38.34
C ALA A 13 -3.53 48.98 37.64
N ALA A 14 -2.43 49.41 37.04
CA ALA A 14 -1.41 48.59 36.39
C ALA A 14 -0.79 47.63 37.40
N THR A 15 -1.25 46.39 37.41
CA THR A 15 -0.64 45.32 38.19
C THR A 15 0.42 44.64 37.30
N ILE A 16 1.64 44.62 37.80
CA ILE A 16 2.79 43.89 37.31
C ILE A 16 2.31 42.48 36.85
N PRO A 17 2.73 41.98 35.67
CA PRO A 17 2.25 40.71 35.18
C PRO A 17 2.80 39.57 36.03
N ILE A 18 1.99 39.09 36.97
CA ILE A 18 2.29 37.93 37.84
C ILE A 18 2.63 36.74 36.94
N SER A 19 3.77 36.11 37.18
CA SER A 19 4.28 35.02 36.38
C SER A 19 3.29 33.83 36.37
N GLY A 20 3.27 33.04 35.33
CA GLY A 20 2.37 31.89 35.23
C GLY A 20 2.58 30.88 36.37
N HIS A 21 3.73 30.90 37.02
CA HIS A 21 4.09 30.07 38.17
C HIS A 21 3.48 30.59 39.47
N GLU A 22 3.48 31.90 39.66
CA GLU A 22 2.87 32.54 40.83
C GLU A 22 1.35 32.42 40.81
N ARG A 23 0.71 32.55 39.64
CA ARG A 23 -0.73 32.30 39.50
C ARG A 23 -1.09 30.85 39.85
N LYS A 24 -0.20 29.90 39.60
CA LYS A 24 -0.42 28.51 40.01
C LYS A 24 -0.26 28.33 41.50
N ARG A 25 0.71 28.98 42.15
CA ARG A 25 0.92 28.93 43.58
C ARG A 25 -0.25 29.61 44.34
N ALA A 26 -0.68 30.79 43.93
CA ALA A 26 -1.83 31.48 44.49
C ALA A 26 -3.09 30.58 44.41
N LYS A 27 -3.35 29.95 43.26
CA LYS A 27 -4.50 29.06 43.08
C LYS A 27 -4.42 27.76 43.90
N LEU A 28 -3.21 27.25 44.17
CA LEU A 28 -2.99 26.13 45.05
C LEU A 28 -3.13 26.52 46.52
N HIS A 29 -2.71 27.72 46.88
CA HIS A 29 -2.87 28.26 48.22
C HIS A 29 -4.36 28.47 48.51
N ASP A 30 -5.10 29.12 47.62
CA ASP A 30 -6.55 29.38 47.79
C ASP A 30 -7.37 28.09 47.85
N ALA A 31 -6.90 27.00 47.17
CA ALA A 31 -7.58 25.72 47.23
C ALA A 31 -7.30 24.92 48.54
N ARG A 32 -6.29 25.29 49.31
CA ARG A 32 -5.86 24.62 50.54
C ARG A 32 -6.12 25.40 51.80
N THR A 33 -6.45 26.69 51.67
CA THR A 33 -6.79 27.59 52.81
C THR A 33 -8.29 27.62 52.95
N ILE A 34 -8.75 27.46 54.17
CA ILE A 34 -10.13 27.65 54.59
C ILE A 34 -10.14 29.04 55.29
N ALA A 35 -11.01 29.92 54.83
CA ALA A 35 -11.18 31.21 55.48
C ALA A 35 -11.80 30.98 56.89
N VAL A 36 -11.18 31.53 57.88
CA VAL A 36 -11.61 31.40 59.30
C VAL A 36 -12.11 32.73 59.76
N GLN A 37 -13.23 32.79 60.45
CA GLN A 37 -13.74 34.02 61.07
C GLN A 37 -12.90 34.37 62.30
N ASN A 38 -12.74 35.66 62.52
CA ASN A 38 -11.99 36.13 63.67
C ASN A 38 -12.74 35.82 65.01
N THR A 39 -12.08 35.17 65.92
CA THR A 39 -12.68 34.68 67.17
C THR A 39 -12.63 35.65 68.34
N GLU A 40 -12.07 36.84 68.10
CA GLU A 40 -11.87 37.86 69.16
C GLU A 40 -13.18 38.31 69.87
N GLN A 41 -14.32 38.23 69.18
CA GLN A 41 -15.61 38.58 69.76
C GLN A 41 -16.17 37.55 70.80
N ALA A 42 -15.75 36.30 70.81
CA ALA A 42 -16.22 35.26 71.68
C ALA A 42 -15.45 35.25 73.04
N LEU A 43 -14.37 36.04 73.21
CA LEU A 43 -13.47 36.05 74.35
C LEU A 43 -13.35 37.45 74.98
N LYS A 44 -14.36 38.28 74.83
CA LYS A 44 -14.34 39.68 75.34
C LYS A 44 -14.26 39.88 76.82
N THR A 45 -14.59 38.92 77.63
CA THR A 45 -14.63 38.95 79.09
C THR A 45 -13.77 37.90 79.77
N GLY A 46 -12.93 37.23 79.09
CA GLY A 46 -12.14 36.12 79.66
C GLY A 46 -12.92 34.79 79.76
N GLU A 47 -14.25 34.84 79.62
CA GLU A 47 -15.11 33.68 79.57
C GLU A 47 -15.49 33.33 78.14
N LEU A 48 -15.54 32.07 77.76
CA LEU A 48 -15.92 31.59 76.46
C LEU A 48 -17.45 31.60 76.27
N ASP A 49 -17.96 32.59 75.54
CA ASP A 49 -19.36 32.58 75.13
C ASP A 49 -19.55 31.50 74.02
N VAL A 50 -20.09 30.35 74.42
CA VAL A 50 -20.25 29.17 73.52
C VAL A 50 -21.17 29.45 72.34
N PRO A 51 -22.30 30.14 72.45
CA PRO A 51 -23.09 30.54 71.28
C PRO A 51 -22.36 31.47 70.32
N ALA A 52 -21.65 32.43 70.82
CA ALA A 52 -20.84 33.36 69.96
C ALA A 52 -19.64 32.65 69.31
N PHE A 53 -19.03 31.74 70.03
CA PHE A 53 -17.96 30.90 69.51
C PHE A 53 -18.44 29.94 68.41
N ILE A 54 -19.57 29.27 68.59
CA ILE A 54 -20.18 28.40 67.60
C ILE A 54 -20.54 29.20 66.35
N LYS A 55 -21.14 30.37 66.52
CA LYS A 55 -21.51 31.26 65.43
C LYS A 55 -20.27 31.79 64.64
N SER A 56 -19.19 32.09 65.37
CA SER A 56 -17.92 32.50 64.75
C SER A 56 -17.24 31.36 63.91
N ARG A 57 -17.60 30.08 64.21
CA ARG A 57 -17.08 28.89 63.53
C ARG A 57 -18.08 28.27 62.56
N GLU A 58 -19.25 28.86 62.39
CA GLU A 58 -20.32 28.32 61.57
C GLU A 58 -19.85 28.08 60.14
N PHE A 59 -19.09 29.03 59.58
CA PHE A 59 -18.53 28.89 58.25
C PHE A 59 -17.54 27.71 58.12
N GLU A 60 -16.71 27.47 59.13
CA GLU A 60 -15.78 26.33 59.16
C GLU A 60 -16.53 24.99 59.28
N ILE A 61 -17.58 24.98 60.14
CA ILE A 61 -18.43 23.80 60.34
C ILE A 61 -19.16 23.47 59.02
N GLU A 62 -19.76 24.45 58.39
CA GLU A 62 -20.42 24.25 57.09
C GLU A 62 -19.44 23.79 56.01
N ALA A 63 -18.24 24.37 55.96
CA ALA A 63 -17.19 23.97 55.00
C ALA A 63 -16.74 22.52 55.28
N LEU A 64 -16.56 22.12 56.53
CA LEU A 64 -16.23 20.77 56.90
C LEU A 64 -17.37 19.80 56.60
N GLN A 65 -18.62 20.16 56.93
CA GLN A 65 -19.79 19.34 56.62
C GLN A 65 -19.97 19.18 55.10
N SER A 66 -19.76 20.22 54.34
CA SER A 66 -19.78 20.21 52.89
C SER A 66 -18.67 19.32 52.31
N ALA A 67 -17.45 19.40 52.88
CA ALA A 67 -16.35 18.53 52.51
C ALA A 67 -16.61 17.04 52.85
N MET A 68 -17.20 16.78 54.03
CA MET A 68 -17.59 15.42 54.43
C MET A 68 -18.71 14.87 53.55
N LYS A 69 -19.72 15.65 53.18
CA LYS A 69 -20.76 15.26 52.22
C LYS A 69 -20.14 14.97 50.86
N ALA A 70 -19.29 15.83 50.37
CA ALA A 70 -18.59 15.63 49.09
C ALA A 70 -17.69 14.37 49.12
N SER A 71 -17.06 14.07 50.26
CA SER A 71 -16.26 12.86 50.46
C SER A 71 -17.11 11.58 50.51
N LYS A 72 -18.29 11.64 51.14
CA LYS A 72 -19.26 10.51 51.18
C LYS A 72 -19.92 10.26 49.81
N GLU A 73 -20.20 11.32 49.06
CA GLU A 73 -20.78 11.25 47.71
C GLU A 73 -19.76 10.84 46.67
N SER A 74 -18.49 11.17 46.85
CA SER A 74 -17.41 10.65 46.00
C SER A 74 -17.08 9.23 46.47
N SER A 75 -17.77 8.24 45.89
CA SER A 75 -17.30 6.86 46.05
C SER A 75 -15.80 6.80 45.72
N ASN A 76 -15.03 5.97 46.43
CA ASN A 76 -13.59 5.78 46.30
C ASN A 76 -13.13 5.43 44.84
N LYS A 77 -14.09 5.24 43.93
CA LYS A 77 -13.83 4.91 42.52
C LYS A 77 -14.27 6.04 41.60
N ARG A 78 -13.34 6.61 40.85
CA ARG A 78 -13.65 7.63 39.81
C ARG A 78 -14.50 7.03 38.70
N ALA A 79 -15.24 7.88 37.97
CA ALA A 79 -16.14 7.47 36.91
C ALA A 79 -15.44 6.58 35.84
N PHE A 80 -14.17 6.86 35.49
CA PHE A 80 -13.40 6.04 34.54
C PHE A 80 -13.04 4.65 35.10
N GLN A 81 -12.95 4.49 36.45
CA GLN A 81 -12.63 3.22 37.08
C GLN A 81 -13.82 2.27 37.11
N ILE A 82 -15.03 2.79 36.92
CA ILE A 82 -16.27 2.01 36.82
C ILE A 82 -16.38 1.34 35.44
N VAL A 83 -15.66 1.85 34.45
CA VAL A 83 -15.65 1.29 33.11
C VAL A 83 -14.86 -0.03 33.10
N PRO A 84 -15.30 -1.06 32.34
CA PRO A 84 -14.60 -2.32 32.21
C PRO A 84 -13.11 -2.12 31.85
N ARG A 85 -12.25 -3.00 32.34
CA ARG A 85 -10.78 -2.86 32.27
C ARG A 85 -10.27 -2.65 30.85
N ASP A 86 -10.87 -3.30 29.89
CA ASP A 86 -10.50 -3.23 28.47
C ASP A 86 -10.77 -1.86 27.83
N MET A 87 -11.77 -1.13 28.37
CA MET A 87 -12.14 0.20 27.91
C MET A 87 -11.45 1.34 28.67
N ARG A 88 -10.79 1.06 29.81
CA ARG A 88 -10.20 2.08 30.69
C ARG A 88 -9.10 2.89 30.02
N ARG A 89 -8.31 2.28 29.15
CA ARG A 89 -7.20 2.95 28.46
C ARG A 89 -7.65 4.16 27.62
N ARG A 90 -8.87 4.12 27.11
CA ARG A 90 -9.49 5.24 26.35
C ARG A 90 -10.14 6.26 27.26
N THR A 91 -10.62 5.83 28.42
CA THR A 91 -11.37 6.67 29.37
C THR A 91 -10.48 7.30 30.43
N ALA A 92 -9.24 6.83 30.63
CA ALA A 92 -8.24 7.39 31.52
C ALA A 92 -7.70 8.73 31.01
N SER A 93 -8.58 9.64 30.68
CA SER A 93 -8.24 11.01 30.31
C SER A 93 -9.29 11.94 30.86
N HIS A 94 -8.90 13.16 31.20
CA HIS A 94 -9.81 14.20 31.65
C HIS A 94 -10.83 14.69 30.60
N ASN A 95 -11.08 13.91 29.56
CA ASN A 95 -12.08 14.22 28.56
C ASN A 95 -13.38 13.45 28.86
N VAL A 96 -14.36 14.14 29.40
CA VAL A 96 -15.67 13.60 29.74
C VAL A 96 -16.36 12.87 28.56
N LYS A 97 -16.11 13.29 27.33
CA LYS A 97 -16.68 12.65 26.12
C LYS A 97 -16.17 11.22 25.88
N ARG A 98 -15.10 10.80 26.55
CA ARG A 98 -14.56 9.44 26.46
C ARG A 98 -15.16 8.45 27.45
N VAL A 99 -15.91 8.94 28.41
CA VAL A 99 -16.63 8.12 29.36
C VAL A 99 -18.01 7.78 28.79
N PRO A 100 -18.55 6.56 29.04
CA PRO A 100 -19.91 6.19 28.63
C PRO A 100 -20.93 7.25 29.07
N GLU A 101 -21.96 7.46 28.27
CA GLU A 101 -22.91 8.57 28.45
C GLU A 101 -23.52 8.63 29.85
N ARG A 102 -23.92 7.50 30.38
CA ARG A 102 -24.47 7.38 31.75
C ARG A 102 -23.52 7.85 32.85
N LEU A 103 -22.22 7.82 32.64
CA LEU A 103 -21.19 8.25 33.61
C LEU A 103 -20.67 9.67 33.37
N ARG A 104 -21.08 10.33 32.26
CA ARG A 104 -20.63 11.70 31.93
C ARG A 104 -21.02 12.76 32.95
N PRO A 105 -22.23 12.77 33.52
CA PRO A 105 -22.59 13.74 34.55
C PRO A 105 -21.70 13.61 35.78
N ARG A 106 -21.39 12.37 36.20
CA ARG A 106 -20.48 12.10 37.30
C ARG A 106 -19.05 12.53 36.98
N ALA A 107 -18.52 12.15 35.80
CA ALA A 107 -17.19 12.59 35.37
C ALA A 107 -17.07 14.11 35.22
N THR A 108 -18.15 14.82 34.90
CA THR A 108 -18.19 16.30 34.87
C THR A 108 -18.10 16.89 36.28
N ARG A 109 -18.85 16.34 37.23
CA ARG A 109 -18.78 16.74 38.62
C ARG A 109 -17.39 16.49 39.23
N GLU A 110 -16.84 15.28 39.06
CA GLU A 110 -15.47 14.95 39.48
C GLU A 110 -14.42 15.90 38.91
N MET A 111 -14.63 16.36 37.68
CA MET A 111 -13.73 17.30 37.01
C MET A 111 -13.87 18.75 37.52
N GLN A 112 -15.03 19.15 38.00
CA GLN A 112 -15.29 20.47 38.61
C GLN A 112 -14.77 20.52 40.03
N SER A 113 -14.96 19.43 40.82
CA SER A 113 -14.50 19.29 42.18
C SER A 113 -13.00 19.02 42.32
N ASP A 114 -12.31 18.55 41.24
CA ASP A 114 -10.87 18.35 41.25
C ASP A 114 -10.13 19.69 41.05
N ASN A 115 -9.78 20.31 42.16
CA ASN A 115 -9.03 21.59 42.20
C ASN A 115 -7.56 21.44 41.86
N THR A 116 -7.08 20.25 41.51
CA THR A 116 -5.71 20.12 41.00
C THR A 116 -5.58 20.94 39.72
N PRO A 117 -4.61 21.85 39.60
CA PRO A 117 -4.41 22.69 38.43
C PRO A 117 -3.86 21.85 37.27
N THR A 118 -4.67 20.94 36.81
CA THR A 118 -4.30 20.04 35.74
C THR A 118 -4.41 20.75 34.39
N VAL A 119 -3.60 20.28 33.49
CA VAL A 119 -3.44 20.68 32.10
C VAL A 119 -4.75 20.71 31.28
N SER A 120 -5.87 20.21 31.85
CA SER A 120 -7.18 20.11 31.21
C SER A 120 -7.79 21.47 30.81
N ALA A 121 -7.58 22.52 31.61
CA ALA A 121 -8.06 23.86 31.25
C ALA A 121 -7.32 24.47 30.04
N ARG A 122 -6.05 24.13 29.85
CA ARG A 122 -5.25 24.53 28.69
C ARG A 122 -5.67 23.83 27.38
N ARG A 123 -6.19 22.63 27.44
CA ARG A 123 -6.61 21.86 26.24
C ARG A 123 -8.05 22.14 25.81
N ARG A 124 -8.89 22.72 26.69
CA ARG A 124 -10.31 22.94 26.40
C ARG A 124 -10.60 24.26 25.69
N LYS A 125 -9.91 25.29 26.03
CA LYS A 125 -10.04 26.60 25.36
C LYS A 125 -8.83 26.79 24.48
N PRO A 126 -9.02 26.87 23.15
CA PRO A 126 -7.90 27.21 22.27
C PRO A 126 -7.33 28.55 22.66
N SER A 127 -5.99 28.66 22.72
CA SER A 127 -5.31 29.92 22.96
C SER A 127 -5.76 30.98 21.97
N GLY A 128 -5.66 32.28 22.32
CA GLY A 128 -6.01 33.39 21.42
C GLY A 128 -5.37 33.26 20.04
N SER A 129 -4.08 32.86 19.98
CA SER A 129 -3.38 32.58 18.71
C SER A 129 -3.97 31.44 17.91
N LEU A 130 -4.45 30.38 18.58
CA LEU A 130 -5.09 29.24 17.91
C LEU A 130 -6.50 29.61 17.41
N ARG A 131 -7.23 30.48 18.14
CA ARG A 131 -8.52 31.05 17.69
C ARG A 131 -8.31 31.91 16.46
N PHE A 132 -7.34 32.79 16.51
CA PHE A 132 -6.98 33.63 15.37
C PHE A 132 -6.58 32.79 14.14
N ARG A 133 -5.73 31.80 14.31
CA ARG A 133 -5.35 30.88 13.22
C ARG A 133 -6.54 30.11 12.66
N LYS A 134 -7.50 29.68 13.50
CA LYS A 134 -8.73 29.04 13.03
C LYS A 134 -9.63 29.99 12.28
N GLU A 135 -9.72 31.23 12.70
CA GLU A 135 -10.54 32.26 12.05
C GLU A 135 -9.94 32.72 10.73
N THR A 136 -8.62 32.94 10.67
CA THR A 136 -7.92 33.21 9.42
C THR A 136 -8.01 32.02 8.45
N ALA A 137 -7.89 30.80 8.95
CA ALA A 137 -8.09 29.61 8.12
C ALA A 137 -9.53 29.51 7.58
N ARG A 138 -10.55 29.89 8.38
CA ARG A 138 -11.95 29.95 7.91
C ARG A 138 -12.14 31.05 6.87
N LYS A 139 -11.57 32.24 7.09
CA LYS A 139 -11.62 33.35 6.12
C LYS A 139 -10.92 32.98 4.80
N LEU A 140 -9.74 32.34 4.86
CA LEU A 140 -9.05 31.84 3.69
C LEU A 140 -9.83 30.73 2.97
N GLN A 141 -10.51 29.86 3.70
CA GLN A 141 -11.39 28.84 3.11
C GLN A 141 -12.62 29.42 2.41
N THR A 142 -13.23 30.46 3.00
CA THR A 142 -14.36 31.16 2.36
C THR A 142 -13.92 31.94 1.13
N MET A 143 -12.75 32.56 1.14
CA MET A 143 -12.14 33.18 -0.04
C MET A 143 -11.78 32.15 -1.12
N ALA A 144 -11.19 31.02 -0.74
CA ALA A 144 -10.90 29.93 -1.66
C ALA A 144 -12.18 29.33 -2.25
N LYS A 145 -13.27 29.21 -1.47
CA LYS A 145 -14.57 28.77 -1.98
C LYS A 145 -15.18 29.76 -2.95
N LYS A 146 -15.05 31.07 -2.69
CA LYS A 146 -15.47 32.12 -3.63
C LYS A 146 -14.66 32.07 -4.93
N LYS A 147 -13.33 31.91 -4.86
CA LYS A 147 -12.47 31.69 -6.06
C LYS A 147 -12.83 30.38 -6.79
N ASP A 148 -13.15 29.28 -6.07
CA ASP A 148 -13.59 28.02 -6.67
C ASP A 148 -14.95 28.15 -7.36
N ILE A 149 -15.82 29.05 -6.89
CA ILE A 149 -17.13 29.32 -7.55
C ILE A 149 -16.89 30.10 -8.85
N THR A 150 -16.04 31.12 -8.84
CA THR A 150 -15.67 31.84 -10.06
C THR A 150 -14.90 30.97 -11.04
N ALA A 151 -13.98 30.14 -10.56
CA ALA A 151 -13.29 29.14 -11.39
C ALA A 151 -14.23 28.05 -11.93
N LYS A 152 -15.27 27.68 -11.17
CA LYS A 152 -16.33 26.75 -11.63
C LYS A 152 -17.25 27.36 -12.70
N ILE A 153 -17.52 28.66 -12.57
CA ILE A 153 -18.28 29.41 -13.58
C ILE A 153 -17.44 29.56 -14.85
N LEU A 154 -16.19 29.94 -14.74
CA LEU A 154 -15.21 29.98 -15.84
C LEU A 154 -14.98 28.60 -16.47
N ALA A 155 -14.94 27.52 -15.68
CA ALA A 155 -14.79 26.16 -16.17
C ALA A 155 -16.08 25.64 -16.84
N LYS A 156 -17.27 26.12 -16.46
CA LYS A 156 -18.52 25.89 -17.19
C LYS A 156 -18.56 26.62 -18.53
N ILE A 157 -17.95 27.78 -18.61
CA ILE A 157 -17.83 28.59 -19.82
C ILE A 157 -16.73 28.05 -20.75
N SER A 158 -15.65 27.50 -20.20
CA SER A 158 -14.48 27.02 -20.98
C SER A 158 -14.52 25.55 -21.41
N GLY A 159 -15.69 24.88 -21.28
CA GLY A 159 -15.81 23.47 -21.66
C GLY A 159 -15.02 22.52 -20.77
N SER A 160 -15.48 21.33 -20.64
CA SER A 160 -14.90 20.20 -19.89
C SER A 160 -13.37 20.26 -19.77
N ARG A 161 -12.84 20.28 -18.55
CA ARG A 161 -11.38 20.12 -18.32
C ARG A 161 -10.93 18.88 -19.07
N ARG A 162 -10.04 19.07 -20.05
CA ARG A 162 -9.38 17.94 -20.74
C ARG A 162 -8.74 17.05 -19.69
N THR A 163 -9.24 15.84 -19.57
CA THR A 163 -8.67 14.79 -18.69
C THR A 163 -7.78 13.85 -19.49
N GLU A 164 -7.83 14.00 -20.80
CA GLU A 164 -7.11 13.21 -21.77
C GLU A 164 -5.64 13.60 -21.78
N ASN A 165 -4.77 12.61 -21.77
CA ASN A 165 -3.31 12.76 -21.80
C ASN A 165 -2.70 13.60 -20.66
N VAL A 166 -3.40 13.72 -19.54
CA VAL A 166 -2.95 14.49 -18.36
C VAL A 166 -2.98 13.63 -17.10
N LEU A 167 -1.89 13.71 -16.33
CA LEU A 167 -1.78 13.02 -15.05
C LEU A 167 -2.80 13.56 -14.03
N ARG A 168 -3.49 12.64 -13.38
CA ARG A 168 -4.50 12.97 -12.38
C ARG A 168 -3.87 13.42 -11.07
N GLN A 169 -4.44 14.46 -10.52
CA GLN A 169 -4.02 14.95 -9.20
C GLN A 169 -4.62 14.07 -8.09
N PRO A 170 -3.83 13.76 -7.04
CA PRO A 170 -4.34 13.00 -5.91
C PRO A 170 -5.49 13.75 -5.21
N PRO A 171 -6.43 13.01 -4.57
CA PRO A 171 -7.56 13.62 -3.89
C PRO A 171 -7.10 14.57 -2.80
N ARG A 172 -7.76 15.73 -2.71
CA ARG A 172 -7.43 16.73 -1.69
C ARG A 172 -7.60 16.14 -0.30
N ALA A 173 -6.55 16.23 0.50
CA ALA A 173 -6.60 15.80 1.89
C ALA A 173 -7.65 16.57 2.68
N GLN A 174 -8.44 15.85 3.49
CA GLN A 174 -9.38 16.49 4.41
C GLN A 174 -8.63 17.44 5.36
N THR A 175 -9.18 18.61 5.62
CA THR A 175 -8.54 19.64 6.46
C THR A 175 -8.07 19.13 7.81
N LYS A 176 -8.82 18.22 8.42
CA LYS A 176 -8.50 17.57 9.68
C LYS A 176 -7.20 16.75 9.65
N PHE A 177 -6.90 16.12 8.51
CA PHE A 177 -5.76 15.21 8.36
C PHE A 177 -4.68 15.74 7.42
N ARG A 178 -4.76 17.00 7.00
CA ARG A 178 -3.86 17.60 6.00
C ARG A 178 -2.37 17.45 6.36
N LYS A 179 -2.00 17.64 7.63
CA LYS A 179 -0.61 17.48 8.09
C LYS A 179 -0.11 16.04 7.95
N ARG A 180 -1.00 15.04 8.18
CA ARG A 180 -0.66 13.61 8.10
C ARG A 180 -0.58 13.08 6.67
N GLN A 181 -1.10 13.80 5.70
CA GLN A 181 -1.07 13.45 4.27
C GLN A 181 -0.04 14.28 3.49
N LYS A 182 0.86 14.98 4.18
CA LYS A 182 1.95 15.69 3.51
C LYS A 182 2.86 14.65 2.83
N HIS A 183 3.11 14.81 1.54
CA HIS A 183 3.92 13.92 0.69
C HIS A 183 3.42 12.47 0.53
N LYS A 184 2.22 12.15 0.98
CA LYS A 184 1.63 10.81 0.81
C LYS A 184 0.12 10.87 0.61
N THR A 185 -0.38 9.95 -0.20
CA THR A 185 -1.82 9.78 -0.45
C THR A 185 -2.35 8.63 0.41
N TRP A 186 -3.51 8.80 1.00
CA TRP A 186 -4.17 7.74 1.73
C TRP A 186 -5.06 6.93 0.81
N LEU A 187 -5.02 5.62 0.96
CA LEU A 187 -5.99 4.72 0.33
C LEU A 187 -7.38 4.93 0.94
N PRO A 188 -8.46 4.52 0.27
CA PRO A 188 -9.82 4.68 0.78
C PRO A 188 -10.01 4.07 2.18
N THR A 189 -9.39 2.93 2.43
CA THR A 189 -9.49 2.16 3.69
C THR A 189 -8.42 2.55 4.72
N HIS A 190 -7.58 3.56 4.44
CA HIS A 190 -6.43 3.91 5.28
C HIS A 190 -6.77 4.09 6.77
N VAL A 191 -7.88 4.77 7.07
CA VAL A 191 -8.27 5.03 8.47
C VAL A 191 -8.57 3.73 9.22
N TRP A 192 -9.09 2.73 8.53
CA TRP A 192 -9.35 1.40 9.08
C TRP A 192 -8.04 0.63 9.27
N HIS A 193 -7.18 0.59 8.26
CA HIS A 193 -5.88 -0.11 8.31
C HIS A 193 -4.91 0.51 9.32
N ALA A 194 -4.85 1.84 9.42
CA ALA A 194 -3.95 2.53 10.35
C ALA A 194 -4.20 2.20 11.85
N LYS A 195 -5.33 1.60 12.16
CA LYS A 195 -5.66 1.12 13.51
C LYS A 195 -5.29 -0.35 13.73
N ARG A 196 -5.01 -1.09 12.66
CA ARG A 196 -4.90 -2.55 12.67
C ARG A 196 -3.64 -3.09 12.01
N ALA A 197 -2.92 -2.25 11.28
CA ALA A 197 -1.72 -2.62 10.55
C ALA A 197 -0.57 -1.66 10.84
N LYS A 198 0.65 -2.15 10.69
CA LYS A 198 1.84 -1.33 10.55
C LYS A 198 1.79 -0.67 9.17
N MET A 199 1.82 0.66 9.14
CA MET A 199 1.70 1.43 7.90
C MET A 199 3.06 1.91 7.43
N ILE A 200 3.33 1.74 6.14
CA ILE A 200 4.53 2.27 5.48
C ILE A 200 4.15 3.20 4.35
N VAL A 201 5.09 4.01 3.91
CA VAL A 201 4.92 4.88 2.73
C VAL A 201 5.68 4.24 1.57
N ARG A 202 4.93 3.82 0.55
CA ARG A 202 5.46 3.26 -0.68
C ARG A 202 4.79 3.96 -1.87
N TRP A 203 5.54 4.21 -2.94
CA TRP A 203 5.03 4.78 -4.18
C TRP A 203 4.11 6.01 -3.96
N ARG A 204 4.43 6.83 -2.96
CA ARG A 204 3.62 7.96 -2.45
C ARG A 204 2.28 7.58 -1.82
N PHE A 205 1.97 6.30 -1.62
CA PHE A 205 0.82 5.83 -0.87
C PHE A 205 1.19 5.42 0.54
N ALA A 206 0.27 5.59 1.48
CA ALA A 206 0.35 5.00 2.80
C ALA A 206 -0.35 3.64 2.77
N VAL A 207 0.43 2.56 2.74
CA VAL A 207 -0.04 1.17 2.57
C VAL A 207 0.16 0.38 3.86
N ALA A 208 -0.66 -0.62 4.08
CA ALA A 208 -0.44 -1.59 5.16
C ALA A 208 0.77 -2.48 4.81
N GLU A 209 1.73 -2.58 5.70
CA GLU A 209 2.89 -3.48 5.56
C GLU A 209 2.52 -4.87 6.06
N THR A 210 2.08 -4.96 7.32
CA THR A 210 1.64 -6.21 7.95
C THR A 210 0.59 -5.90 9.02
N PRO A 211 -0.37 -6.81 9.30
CA PRO A 211 -1.29 -6.69 10.43
C PRO A 211 -0.57 -6.61 11.76
N THR A 212 -1.13 -5.84 12.71
CA THR A 212 -0.59 -5.79 14.08
C THR A 212 -1.00 -7.00 14.92
N ASP A 213 -2.00 -7.74 14.48
CA ASP A 213 -2.41 -8.99 15.09
C ASP A 213 -1.40 -10.09 14.78
N LYS A 214 -0.78 -10.65 15.81
CA LYS A 214 0.25 -11.70 15.69
C LYS A 214 -0.39 -13.08 15.59
N SER A 215 -1.24 -13.29 14.63
CA SER A 215 -1.80 -14.61 14.38
C SER A 215 -0.80 -15.47 13.61
N TYR A 216 -0.65 -16.72 14.05
CA TYR A 216 0.29 -17.64 13.44
C TYR A 216 -0.16 -18.11 12.05
N ARG A 217 0.65 -17.85 11.03
CA ARG A 217 0.45 -18.30 9.64
C ARG A 217 -0.91 -17.87 9.07
N VAL A 218 -1.36 -16.65 9.38
CA VAL A 218 -2.68 -16.15 8.97
C VAL A 218 -2.89 -16.21 7.47
N ALA A 219 -1.96 -15.68 6.68
CA ALA A 219 -2.06 -15.64 5.23
C ALA A 219 -2.15 -17.04 4.63
N HIS A 220 -1.26 -17.94 5.05
CA HIS A 220 -1.24 -19.33 4.59
C HIS A 220 -2.57 -20.07 4.87
N ARG A 221 -3.09 -19.93 6.11
CA ARG A 221 -4.35 -20.60 6.50
C ARG A 221 -5.55 -20.02 5.77
N ALA A 222 -5.64 -18.69 5.71
CA ALA A 222 -6.77 -18.01 5.11
C ALA A 222 -6.78 -18.08 3.59
N SER A 223 -5.65 -18.29 2.93
CA SER A 223 -5.60 -18.43 1.48
C SER A 223 -5.97 -19.83 0.97
N GLY A 224 -5.63 -20.90 1.73
CA GLY A 224 -5.74 -22.26 1.21
C GLY A 224 -6.57 -23.23 2.04
N MET A 225 -6.77 -22.98 3.35
CA MET A 225 -7.39 -23.97 4.24
C MET A 225 -8.82 -23.62 4.64
N ARG A 226 -9.04 -22.41 5.17
CA ARG A 226 -10.36 -21.95 5.62
C ARG A 226 -10.40 -20.44 5.76
N GLY A 227 -11.54 -19.85 5.47
CA GLY A 227 -11.73 -18.41 5.53
C GLY A 227 -11.26 -17.75 4.24
N CYS A 228 -10.93 -16.48 4.35
CA CYS A 228 -10.35 -15.72 3.24
C CYS A 228 -9.51 -14.57 3.77
N ILE A 229 -8.66 -14.04 2.89
CA ILE A 229 -7.82 -12.88 3.18
C ILE A 229 -8.01 -11.83 2.08
N ALA A 230 -8.18 -10.57 2.49
CA ALA A 230 -8.46 -9.45 1.59
C ALA A 230 -7.39 -8.36 1.70
N TRP A 231 -7.14 -7.65 0.58
CA TRP A 231 -6.24 -6.51 0.47
C TRP A 231 -6.92 -5.32 -0.21
N ASP A 232 -6.63 -4.14 0.28
CA ASP A 232 -6.93 -2.91 -0.49
C ASP A 232 -5.79 -2.65 -1.47
N GLU A 233 -6.02 -3.00 -2.72
CA GLU A 233 -5.09 -2.80 -3.83
C GLU A 233 -5.34 -1.51 -4.60
N SER A 234 -6.05 -0.56 -4.02
CA SER A 234 -6.34 0.72 -4.70
C SER A 234 -5.08 1.54 -5.04
N TYR A 235 -3.90 1.12 -4.58
CA TYR A 235 -2.62 1.69 -4.99
C TYR A 235 -2.20 1.27 -6.41
N PHE A 236 -2.73 0.17 -6.96
CA PHE A 236 -2.52 -0.16 -8.37
C PHE A 236 -3.07 0.94 -9.28
N SER A 237 -2.29 1.26 -10.28
CA SER A 237 -2.62 2.33 -11.22
C SER A 237 -3.46 1.77 -12.36
N THR A 238 -4.57 2.43 -12.67
CA THR A 238 -5.43 2.08 -13.80
C THR A 238 -5.35 3.19 -14.85
N ILE A 239 -5.08 2.82 -16.09
CA ILE A 239 -5.01 3.69 -17.26
C ILE A 239 -6.09 3.25 -18.23
N MET A 240 -6.81 4.18 -18.84
CA MET A 240 -7.78 3.88 -19.88
C MET A 240 -7.28 4.36 -21.24
N LEU A 241 -7.35 3.48 -22.23
CA LEU A 241 -7.19 3.83 -23.64
C LEU A 241 -8.56 3.90 -24.30
N ARG A 242 -8.74 4.92 -25.13
CA ARG A 242 -9.98 5.10 -25.90
C ARG A 242 -9.62 5.51 -27.33
N GLY A 243 -10.17 4.81 -28.29
CA GLY A 243 -9.93 5.08 -29.71
C GLY A 243 -10.60 4.05 -30.61
N LYS A 244 -10.37 4.13 -31.90
CA LYS A 244 -10.84 3.11 -32.86
C LYS A 244 -10.20 1.76 -32.53
N GLU A 245 -10.94 0.68 -32.72
CA GLU A 245 -10.47 -0.67 -32.35
C GLU A 245 -9.12 -1.02 -32.97
N ARG A 246 -8.94 -0.70 -34.26
CA ARG A 246 -7.68 -0.91 -34.99
C ARG A 246 -6.50 -0.20 -34.31
N ASP A 247 -6.72 1.06 -33.93
CA ASP A 247 -5.67 1.92 -33.38
C ASP A 247 -5.29 1.49 -31.96
N VAL A 248 -6.30 1.15 -31.12
CA VAL A 248 -6.04 0.60 -29.76
C VAL A 248 -5.31 -0.74 -29.84
N LYS A 249 -5.69 -1.61 -30.78
CA LYS A 249 -4.95 -2.86 -31.06
C LYS A 249 -3.51 -2.58 -31.52
N GLY A 250 -3.31 -1.52 -32.32
CA GLY A 250 -1.98 -1.06 -32.76
C GLY A 250 -1.08 -0.71 -31.57
N VAL A 251 -1.60 0.09 -30.61
CA VAL A 251 -0.88 0.44 -29.38
C VAL A 251 -0.53 -0.82 -28.58
N MET A 252 -1.50 -1.72 -28.41
CA MET A 252 -1.27 -2.95 -27.64
C MET A 252 -0.27 -3.89 -28.32
N LYS A 253 -0.29 -3.97 -29.64
CA LYS A 253 0.68 -4.77 -30.42
C LYS A 253 2.12 -4.22 -30.30
N ALA A 254 2.26 -2.90 -30.21
CA ALA A 254 3.56 -2.28 -30.04
C ALA A 254 4.17 -2.56 -28.66
N LEU A 255 3.33 -2.58 -27.61
CA LEU A 255 3.76 -2.75 -26.21
C LEU A 255 3.80 -4.21 -25.75
N CYS A 256 2.91 -5.07 -26.28
CA CYS A 256 2.73 -6.45 -25.85
C CYS A 256 2.81 -7.42 -27.06
N PRO A 257 3.97 -7.59 -27.67
CA PRO A 257 4.04 -8.21 -28.99
C PRO A 257 3.73 -9.70 -29.02
N LYS A 258 3.91 -10.47 -27.92
CA LYS A 258 3.76 -11.95 -27.99
C LYS A 258 3.28 -12.65 -26.73
N ASP A 259 3.44 -12.10 -25.55
CA ASP A 259 3.11 -12.82 -24.31
C ASP A 259 1.69 -12.50 -23.83
N GLY A 260 0.89 -13.55 -23.54
CA GLY A 260 -0.42 -13.42 -22.91
C GLY A 260 -1.61 -13.13 -23.82
N ASN A 261 -1.42 -13.02 -25.12
CA ASN A 261 -2.45 -12.77 -26.14
C ASN A 261 -3.58 -11.76 -25.74
N PRO A 262 -3.24 -10.49 -25.42
CA PRO A 262 -4.22 -9.47 -25.03
C PRO A 262 -5.19 -9.10 -26.16
N MET A 263 -5.03 -9.71 -27.33
CA MET A 263 -5.83 -9.50 -28.53
C MET A 263 -6.61 -10.73 -28.97
N SER A 264 -6.72 -11.77 -28.13
CA SER A 264 -7.59 -12.91 -28.44
C SER A 264 -9.04 -12.45 -28.58
N LYS A 265 -9.81 -13.16 -29.39
CA LYS A 265 -11.22 -12.83 -29.68
C LYS A 265 -12.03 -12.61 -28.39
N LYS A 266 -11.90 -13.49 -27.41
CA LYS A 266 -12.63 -13.42 -26.12
C LYS A 266 -12.18 -12.24 -25.26
N VAL A 267 -10.88 -11.87 -25.30
CA VAL A 267 -10.37 -10.71 -24.55
C VAL A 267 -10.85 -9.41 -25.18
N VAL A 268 -10.76 -9.28 -26.50
CA VAL A 268 -11.26 -8.12 -27.23
C VAL A 268 -12.77 -7.98 -27.12
N ALA A 269 -13.50 -9.10 -27.05
CA ALA A 269 -14.94 -9.07 -26.76
C ALA A 269 -15.30 -8.54 -25.36
N GLY A 270 -14.33 -8.36 -24.46
CA GLY A 270 -14.55 -7.86 -23.09
C GLY A 270 -15.02 -8.91 -22.11
N THR A 271 -15.04 -10.19 -22.50
CA THR A 271 -15.51 -11.32 -21.66
C THR A 271 -14.37 -11.90 -20.81
N ARG A 272 -13.14 -11.59 -21.16
CA ARG A 272 -11.92 -12.07 -20.48
C ARG A 272 -10.95 -10.94 -20.25
N ALA A 273 -10.25 -11.00 -19.13
CA ALA A 273 -9.05 -10.21 -18.89
C ALA A 273 -7.81 -11.01 -19.30
N SER A 274 -6.74 -10.30 -19.66
CA SER A 274 -5.45 -10.91 -20.00
C SER A 274 -4.35 -10.39 -19.11
N ASP A 275 -3.57 -11.29 -18.52
CA ASP A 275 -2.31 -10.96 -17.85
C ASP A 275 -1.18 -11.08 -18.89
N THR A 276 -0.38 -10.02 -19.03
CA THR A 276 0.70 -9.92 -20.02
C THR A 276 1.82 -9.02 -19.51
N PHE A 277 2.87 -8.92 -20.28
CA PHE A 277 4.01 -8.05 -19.99
C PHE A 277 4.05 -6.88 -20.96
N ALA A 278 4.29 -5.68 -20.43
CA ALA A 278 4.51 -4.48 -21.22
C ALA A 278 6.00 -4.25 -21.43
N TYR A 279 6.37 -4.02 -22.68
CA TYR A 279 7.72 -3.69 -23.12
C TYR A 279 7.74 -2.28 -23.71
N ARG A 280 8.91 -1.70 -23.88
CA ARG A 280 9.05 -0.50 -24.71
C ARG A 280 8.76 -0.83 -26.15
N ALA A 281 8.09 0.09 -26.84
CA ALA A 281 7.67 -0.11 -28.22
C ALA A 281 8.87 -0.46 -29.14
N GLY A 282 8.73 -1.58 -29.85
CA GLY A 282 9.77 -2.07 -30.77
C GLY A 282 11.01 -2.68 -30.10
N ARG A 283 11.07 -2.78 -28.77
CA ARG A 283 12.25 -3.27 -28.04
C ARG A 283 12.12 -4.71 -27.54
N TYR A 284 11.04 -5.39 -27.85
CA TYR A 284 10.88 -6.79 -27.46
C TYR A 284 12.00 -7.69 -28.01
N PRO A 285 12.59 -8.58 -27.22
CA PRO A 285 12.29 -8.98 -25.85
C PRO A 285 13.03 -8.15 -24.77
N LEU A 286 13.74 -7.12 -25.18
CA LEU A 286 14.46 -6.21 -24.29
C LEU A 286 13.50 -5.22 -23.60
N ASP A 287 14.02 -4.48 -22.63
CA ASP A 287 13.32 -3.35 -22.01
C ASP A 287 11.90 -3.67 -21.48
N LEU A 288 11.79 -4.75 -20.73
CA LEU A 288 10.58 -5.07 -19.98
C LEU A 288 10.26 -3.95 -18.98
N ILE A 289 9.04 -3.39 -19.05
CA ILE A 289 8.57 -2.35 -18.13
C ILE A 289 7.95 -2.99 -16.88
N ALA A 290 6.88 -3.77 -17.08
CA ALA A 290 6.14 -4.40 -15.95
C ALA A 290 5.16 -5.48 -16.45
N PRO A 291 4.74 -6.39 -15.54
CA PRO A 291 3.52 -7.15 -15.74
C PRO A 291 2.30 -6.22 -15.69
N ILE A 292 1.37 -6.39 -16.61
CA ILE A 292 0.14 -5.62 -16.72
C ILE A 292 -1.07 -6.53 -16.86
N LYS A 293 -2.23 -6.05 -16.41
CA LYS A 293 -3.52 -6.68 -16.65
C LYS A 293 -4.34 -5.82 -17.60
N VAL A 294 -4.82 -6.44 -18.67
CA VAL A 294 -5.57 -5.81 -19.76
C VAL A 294 -7.02 -6.24 -19.73
N ILE A 295 -7.95 -5.28 -19.74
CA ILE A 295 -9.38 -5.51 -19.64
C ILE A 295 -10.07 -4.64 -20.71
N TRP A 296 -10.67 -5.29 -21.71
CA TRP A 296 -11.45 -4.59 -22.72
C TRP A 296 -12.90 -4.39 -22.24
N CYS A 297 -13.49 -3.28 -22.61
CA CYS A 297 -14.95 -3.11 -22.51
C CYS A 297 -15.64 -3.90 -23.62
N ALA A 298 -16.75 -4.57 -23.31
CA ALA A 298 -17.60 -5.11 -24.37
C ALA A 298 -18.06 -3.98 -25.32
N PRO A 299 -18.28 -4.26 -26.62
CA PRO A 299 -18.69 -3.23 -27.58
C PRO A 299 -20.02 -2.57 -27.17
N GLU A 300 -20.06 -1.24 -27.26
CA GLU A 300 -21.29 -0.47 -26.99
C GLU A 300 -22.26 -0.53 -28.19
N ASP A 301 -21.72 -0.52 -29.42
CA ASP A 301 -22.45 -0.57 -30.67
C ASP A 301 -22.10 -1.82 -31.47
N SER A 302 -23.00 -2.79 -31.56
CA SER A 302 -22.79 -4.00 -32.34
C SER A 302 -22.99 -3.81 -33.85
N GLU A 303 -23.69 -2.76 -34.28
CA GLU A 303 -24.08 -2.49 -35.67
C GLU A 303 -23.04 -1.69 -36.48
N ALA A 304 -22.14 -0.94 -35.79
CA ALA A 304 -21.11 -0.16 -36.50
C ALA A 304 -20.03 -1.06 -37.15
N PRO A 305 -19.49 -0.66 -38.32
CA PRO A 305 -18.36 -1.37 -38.94
C PRO A 305 -17.19 -1.56 -37.98
N LEU A 306 -16.54 -2.71 -38.00
CA LEU A 306 -15.43 -3.07 -37.11
C LEU A 306 -14.32 -2.03 -37.07
N GLU A 307 -14.08 -1.32 -38.18
CA GLU A 307 -13.00 -0.33 -38.32
C GLU A 307 -13.31 1.01 -37.62
N GLU A 308 -14.58 1.35 -37.42
CA GLU A 308 -15.02 2.61 -36.85
C GLU A 308 -15.44 2.53 -35.38
N ARG A 309 -15.58 1.34 -34.86
CA ARG A 309 -15.99 1.12 -33.45
C ARG A 309 -15.01 1.80 -32.50
N ILE A 310 -15.55 2.66 -31.64
CA ILE A 310 -14.76 3.24 -30.53
C ILE A 310 -14.72 2.22 -29.40
N ARG A 311 -13.55 1.82 -29.01
CA ARG A 311 -13.31 0.86 -27.94
C ARG A 311 -12.63 1.52 -26.75
N LYS A 312 -12.92 0.98 -25.59
CA LYS A 312 -12.32 1.37 -24.32
C LYS A 312 -11.58 0.16 -23.72
N LEU A 313 -10.41 0.40 -23.19
CA LEU A 313 -9.52 -0.60 -22.63
C LEU A 313 -8.94 -0.09 -21.31
N LEU A 314 -8.97 -0.90 -20.26
CA LEU A 314 -8.26 -0.61 -19.01
C LEU A 314 -6.95 -1.41 -18.96
N ILE A 315 -5.88 -0.73 -18.56
CA ILE A 315 -4.58 -1.31 -18.25
C ILE A 315 -4.33 -1.09 -16.77
N ARG A 316 -4.13 -2.17 -16.02
CA ARG A 316 -3.70 -2.09 -14.62
C ARG A 316 -2.23 -2.40 -14.52
N VAL A 317 -1.51 -1.57 -13.79
CA VAL A 317 -0.07 -1.67 -13.60
C VAL A 317 0.30 -1.35 -12.14
N HIS A 318 1.36 -1.96 -11.66
CA HIS A 318 1.90 -1.66 -10.34
C HIS A 318 2.41 -0.20 -10.28
N PRO A 319 2.20 0.54 -9.19
CA PRO A 319 2.51 1.97 -9.11
C PRO A 319 3.99 2.32 -9.30
N SER A 320 4.91 1.38 -9.05
CA SER A 320 6.36 1.60 -9.26
C SER A 320 6.73 1.76 -10.74
N ALA A 321 5.98 1.13 -11.65
CA ALA A 321 6.22 1.20 -13.09
C ALA A 321 5.24 2.13 -13.83
N PHE A 322 4.32 2.77 -13.10
CA PHE A 322 3.26 3.57 -13.71
C PHE A 322 3.79 4.70 -14.60
N LEU A 323 4.77 5.46 -14.12
CA LEU A 323 5.24 6.64 -14.86
C LEU A 323 5.93 6.23 -16.17
N GLU A 324 6.76 5.19 -16.12
CA GLU A 324 7.44 4.66 -17.32
C GLU A 324 6.43 4.15 -18.35
N LEU A 325 5.43 3.37 -17.91
CA LEU A 325 4.38 2.90 -18.79
C LEU A 325 3.49 4.03 -19.33
N TRP A 326 3.22 5.05 -18.51
CA TRP A 326 2.44 6.21 -18.93
C TRP A 326 3.12 7.00 -20.04
N GLU A 327 4.40 7.27 -19.90
CA GLU A 327 5.21 7.98 -20.91
C GLU A 327 5.28 7.18 -22.23
N GLU A 328 5.46 5.87 -22.13
CA GLU A 328 5.51 4.98 -23.30
C GLU A 328 4.15 4.90 -24.01
N LEU A 329 3.04 4.83 -23.23
CA LEU A 329 1.68 4.85 -23.78
C LEU A 329 1.39 6.17 -24.49
N LEU A 330 1.79 7.31 -23.94
CA LEU A 330 1.59 8.61 -24.59
C LEU A 330 2.36 8.71 -25.92
N SER A 331 3.60 8.23 -25.95
CA SER A 331 4.42 8.26 -27.17
C SER A 331 3.83 7.38 -28.28
N THR A 332 3.34 6.18 -27.91
CA THR A 332 2.80 5.20 -28.85
C THR A 332 1.36 5.54 -29.28
N ALA A 333 0.56 6.12 -28.39
CA ALA A 333 -0.83 6.46 -28.66
C ALA A 333 -0.99 7.73 -29.53
N LYS A 334 -0.06 8.67 -29.43
CA LYS A 334 -0.12 9.96 -30.15
C LYS A 334 -0.23 9.80 -31.68
N PRO A 335 0.60 9.01 -32.38
CA PRO A 335 0.50 8.84 -33.82
C PRO A 335 -0.80 8.13 -34.25
N LEU A 336 -1.35 7.26 -33.40
CA LEU A 336 -2.56 6.47 -33.66
C LEU A 336 -3.85 7.19 -33.21
N LYS A 337 -3.77 8.45 -32.75
CA LYS A 337 -4.90 9.26 -32.26
C LYS A 337 -5.70 8.57 -31.15
N VAL A 338 -5.09 7.70 -30.37
CA VAL A 338 -5.69 7.07 -29.20
C VAL A 338 -5.57 8.00 -28.01
N THR A 339 -6.66 8.19 -27.27
CA THR A 339 -6.65 8.99 -26.04
C THR A 339 -6.26 8.12 -24.84
N VAL A 340 -5.37 8.66 -23.99
CA VAL A 340 -4.91 8.00 -22.75
C VAL A 340 -5.45 8.77 -21.56
N GLU A 341 -6.16 8.09 -20.67
CA GLU A 341 -6.73 8.71 -19.47
C GLU A 341 -6.20 8.06 -18.19
N ASP A 342 -5.73 8.87 -17.26
CA ASP A 342 -5.29 8.43 -15.93
C ASP A 342 -6.49 8.26 -15.00
N LEU A 343 -6.83 7.03 -14.64
CA LEU A 343 -7.92 6.69 -13.74
C LEU A 343 -7.47 6.40 -12.30
N ARG A 344 -6.22 6.69 -11.94
CA ARG A 344 -5.81 6.67 -10.54
C ARG A 344 -6.72 7.58 -9.74
N PHE A 345 -7.14 7.15 -8.57
CA PHE A 345 -8.08 7.85 -7.69
C PHE A 345 -9.52 7.96 -8.20
N GLU A 346 -9.85 7.40 -9.37
CA GLU A 346 -11.25 7.19 -9.79
C GLU A 346 -11.70 5.76 -9.61
N ILE A 347 -10.84 4.81 -9.97
CA ILE A 347 -11.07 3.38 -9.78
C ILE A 347 -10.16 2.91 -8.65
N GLY A 348 -10.74 2.23 -7.69
CA GLY A 348 -10.02 1.50 -6.66
C GLY A 348 -10.20 0.00 -6.84
N SER A 349 -9.48 -0.78 -6.05
CA SER A 349 -9.58 -2.24 -6.12
C SER A 349 -9.41 -2.91 -4.78
N ILE A 350 -10.09 -4.06 -4.63
CA ILE A 350 -9.94 -4.97 -3.50
C ILE A 350 -9.60 -6.33 -4.08
N GLU A 351 -8.58 -6.97 -3.56
CA GLU A 351 -8.31 -8.37 -3.86
C GLU A 351 -8.68 -9.24 -2.66
N ILE A 352 -9.26 -10.42 -2.93
CA ILE A 352 -9.63 -11.39 -1.90
C ILE A 352 -9.33 -12.81 -2.41
N THR A 353 -8.74 -13.63 -1.55
CA THR A 353 -8.43 -15.04 -1.86
C THR A 353 -8.78 -15.93 -0.69
N GLY A 354 -9.03 -17.19 -0.97
CA GLY A 354 -9.38 -18.23 0.01
C GLY A 354 -10.71 -18.89 -0.27
N PRO A 355 -10.98 -20.03 0.39
CA PRO A 355 -12.18 -20.83 0.12
C PRO A 355 -13.50 -20.11 0.41
N ASP A 356 -13.53 -19.17 1.35
CA ASP A 356 -14.72 -18.38 1.69
C ASP A 356 -14.81 -17.06 0.90
N ALA A 357 -13.89 -16.80 -0.03
CA ALA A 357 -13.81 -15.53 -0.74
C ALA A 357 -15.09 -15.23 -1.55
N THR A 358 -15.60 -16.20 -2.31
CA THR A 358 -16.80 -16.05 -3.12
C THR A 358 -18.03 -15.81 -2.26
N ASN A 359 -18.22 -16.60 -1.21
CA ASN A 359 -19.34 -16.45 -0.28
C ASN A 359 -19.32 -15.11 0.46
N SER A 360 -18.13 -14.66 0.90
CA SER A 360 -17.95 -13.35 1.53
C SER A 360 -18.32 -12.21 0.59
N LEU A 361 -17.98 -12.34 -0.69
CA LEU A 361 -18.34 -11.34 -1.70
C LEU A 361 -19.83 -11.38 -2.05
N LEU A 362 -20.44 -12.57 -2.15
CA LEU A 362 -21.89 -12.71 -2.40
C LEU A 362 -22.75 -12.09 -1.29
N ALA A 363 -22.26 -12.14 -0.04
CA ALA A 363 -22.94 -11.47 1.08
C ALA A 363 -22.93 -9.94 0.97
N VAL A 364 -21.96 -9.36 0.24
CA VAL A 364 -21.74 -7.91 0.15
C VAL A 364 -22.17 -7.32 -1.18
N LEU A 365 -21.85 -8.01 -2.28
CA LEU A 365 -22.07 -7.54 -3.63
C LEU A 365 -23.43 -8.04 -4.16
N ASN A 366 -24.48 -7.26 -3.92
CA ASN A 366 -25.83 -7.59 -4.34
C ASN A 366 -26.14 -6.90 -5.66
N PRO A 367 -26.30 -7.63 -6.78
CA PRO A 367 -26.66 -7.09 -8.07
C PRO A 367 -28.00 -6.33 -8.02
N THR A 368 -28.09 -5.22 -8.75
CA THR A 368 -29.34 -4.44 -8.88
C THR A 368 -30.32 -5.07 -9.85
N ASP A 369 -29.82 -5.65 -10.92
CA ASP A 369 -30.58 -6.26 -12.00
C ASP A 369 -30.13 -7.72 -12.13
N ALA A 370 -30.99 -8.66 -11.78
CA ALA A 370 -30.64 -10.09 -11.77
C ALA A 370 -31.87 -10.93 -12.11
N THR A 371 -32.50 -10.59 -13.22
CA THR A 371 -33.68 -11.29 -13.74
C THR A 371 -33.33 -12.45 -14.65
N ASP A 372 -32.19 -12.39 -15.34
CA ASP A 372 -31.73 -13.39 -16.29
C ASP A 372 -30.58 -14.22 -15.70
N GLU A 373 -30.71 -15.54 -15.69
CA GLU A 373 -29.70 -16.48 -15.14
C GLU A 373 -28.38 -16.47 -15.93
N ASP A 374 -28.45 -16.25 -17.24
CA ASP A 374 -27.29 -16.21 -18.12
C ASP A 374 -26.58 -14.85 -18.13
N SER A 375 -27.16 -13.83 -17.51
CA SER A 375 -26.53 -12.53 -17.34
C SER A 375 -25.37 -12.59 -16.36
N PRO A 376 -24.40 -11.64 -16.41
CA PRO A 376 -23.30 -11.60 -15.43
C PRO A 376 -23.77 -11.54 -13.98
N SER A 377 -24.89 -10.90 -13.71
CA SER A 377 -25.49 -10.81 -12.38
C SER A 377 -26.15 -12.12 -11.93
N GLY A 378 -26.80 -12.84 -12.85
CA GLY A 378 -27.37 -14.16 -12.59
C GLY A 378 -26.26 -15.21 -12.37
N VAL A 379 -25.29 -15.25 -13.28
CA VAL A 379 -24.10 -16.12 -13.13
C VAL A 379 -23.39 -15.86 -11.80
N TRP A 380 -23.22 -14.58 -11.40
CA TRP A 380 -22.61 -14.25 -10.11
C TRP A 380 -23.35 -14.87 -8.92
N LYS A 381 -24.69 -14.82 -8.90
CA LYS A 381 -25.49 -15.45 -7.83
C LYS A 381 -25.34 -16.97 -7.81
N ASN A 382 -25.24 -17.57 -8.98
CA ASN A 382 -25.11 -19.02 -9.15
C ASN A 382 -23.70 -19.56 -8.82
N LEU A 383 -22.71 -18.69 -8.60
CA LEU A 383 -21.36 -19.08 -8.11
C LEU A 383 -21.31 -19.33 -6.59
N ARG A 384 -22.44 -19.35 -5.90
CA ARG A 384 -22.50 -19.68 -4.47
C ARG A 384 -21.88 -21.07 -4.21
N GLY A 385 -21.02 -21.15 -3.20
CA GLY A 385 -20.31 -22.39 -2.88
C GLY A 385 -19.03 -22.64 -3.70
N LEU A 386 -18.71 -21.77 -4.66
CA LEU A 386 -17.44 -21.85 -5.37
C LEU A 386 -16.30 -21.52 -4.40
N THR A 387 -15.50 -22.52 -4.04
CA THR A 387 -14.39 -22.38 -3.09
C THR A 387 -13.10 -21.85 -3.73
N ASN A 388 -12.91 -22.07 -5.01
CA ASN A 388 -11.68 -21.66 -5.69
C ASN A 388 -11.96 -20.97 -7.04
N PRO A 389 -11.76 -19.66 -7.16
CA PRO A 389 -11.93 -18.94 -8.42
C PRO A 389 -11.03 -19.41 -9.57
N SER A 390 -9.97 -20.18 -9.27
CA SER A 390 -9.10 -20.73 -10.33
C SER A 390 -9.76 -21.83 -11.18
N SER A 391 -10.88 -22.39 -10.73
CA SER A 391 -11.68 -23.34 -11.51
C SER A 391 -12.45 -22.69 -12.65
N LEU A 392 -12.66 -21.37 -12.56
CA LEU A 392 -13.27 -20.61 -13.63
C LEU A 392 -12.35 -20.53 -14.85
N PRO A 393 -12.90 -20.28 -16.04
CA PRO A 393 -12.11 -20.08 -17.22
C PRO A 393 -11.08 -18.96 -17.06
N LEU A 394 -9.90 -19.13 -17.68
CA LEU A 394 -8.78 -18.20 -17.54
C LEU A 394 -9.20 -16.78 -17.92
N GLY A 395 -8.93 -15.83 -17.00
CA GLY A 395 -9.26 -14.42 -17.18
C GLY A 395 -10.75 -14.11 -17.07
N ALA A 396 -11.58 -15.00 -16.50
CA ALA A 396 -13.02 -14.77 -16.34
C ALA A 396 -13.31 -13.38 -15.75
N CYS A 397 -14.18 -12.64 -16.43
CA CYS A 397 -14.53 -11.27 -16.10
C CYS A 397 -16.05 -11.15 -16.03
N LEU A 398 -16.57 -10.59 -14.94
CA LEU A 398 -17.98 -10.34 -14.72
C LEU A 398 -18.18 -8.84 -14.48
N SER A 399 -19.11 -8.22 -15.20
CA SER A 399 -19.40 -6.79 -15.07
C SER A 399 -20.88 -6.58 -14.83
N PHE A 400 -21.24 -5.95 -13.72
CA PHE A 400 -22.62 -5.61 -13.35
C PHE A 400 -22.65 -4.48 -12.32
N ASP A 401 -23.85 -3.96 -12.07
CA ASP A 401 -24.06 -2.92 -11.08
C ASP A 401 -24.56 -3.53 -9.77
N VAL A 402 -24.06 -2.99 -8.63
CA VAL A 402 -24.47 -3.43 -7.29
C VAL A 402 -25.11 -2.31 -6.48
N SER A 403 -25.96 -2.70 -5.54
CA SER A 403 -26.59 -1.80 -4.58
C SER A 403 -25.61 -1.38 -3.47
N ASP A 404 -25.97 -0.33 -2.69
CA ASP A 404 -25.13 0.14 -1.58
C ASP A 404 -24.98 -0.94 -0.48
N PRO A 405 -23.78 -1.49 -0.26
CA PRO A 405 -23.57 -2.57 0.70
C PRO A 405 -23.90 -2.16 2.14
N ARG A 406 -23.90 -0.87 2.46
CA ARG A 406 -24.26 -0.37 3.79
C ARG A 406 -25.71 -0.56 4.16
N LEU A 407 -26.60 -0.74 3.20
CA LEU A 407 -28.00 -1.03 3.44
C LEU A 407 -28.20 -2.43 4.01
N ARG A 408 -27.32 -3.37 3.64
CA ARG A 408 -27.36 -4.78 4.07
C ARG A 408 -26.31 -5.13 5.14
N ASP A 409 -25.93 -4.18 5.97
CA ASP A 409 -25.03 -4.42 7.10
C ASP A 409 -25.82 -4.78 8.38
N PRO A 410 -25.56 -5.88 9.13
CA PRO A 410 -24.46 -6.83 8.84
C PRO A 410 -24.73 -7.67 7.58
N PRO A 411 -23.69 -7.88 6.77
CA PRO A 411 -23.83 -8.67 5.55
C PRO A 411 -24.14 -10.12 5.89
N ARG A 412 -25.15 -10.65 5.24
CA ARG A 412 -25.57 -12.05 5.40
C ARG A 412 -25.64 -12.69 4.03
N LEU A 413 -25.17 -13.91 3.93
CA LEU A 413 -25.37 -14.71 2.74
C LEU A 413 -26.88 -14.98 2.61
N PRO A 414 -27.51 -14.74 1.45
CA PRO A 414 -28.91 -15.09 1.24
C PRO A 414 -29.17 -16.54 1.63
N GLU A 415 -30.30 -16.80 2.27
CA GLU A 415 -30.67 -18.19 2.58
C GLU A 415 -30.86 -18.95 1.27
N ASP A 416 -30.33 -20.15 1.22
CA ASP A 416 -30.46 -21.05 0.09
C ASP A 416 -30.98 -22.38 0.61
N ARG A 417 -32.14 -22.79 0.14
CA ARG A 417 -32.79 -24.04 0.52
C ARG A 417 -32.37 -25.22 -0.34
N ARG A 418 -31.53 -24.97 -1.37
CA ARG A 418 -31.03 -26.00 -2.26
C ARG A 418 -30.07 -26.92 -1.51
N ARG A 419 -30.07 -28.19 -1.88
CA ARG A 419 -29.11 -29.18 -1.35
C ARG A 419 -27.70 -28.89 -1.84
N LEU A 420 -26.71 -29.35 -1.11
CA LEU A 420 -25.32 -29.14 -1.48
C LEU A 420 -24.96 -29.69 -2.87
N GLU A 421 -25.56 -30.82 -3.20
CA GLU A 421 -25.40 -31.50 -4.49
C GLU A 421 -25.95 -30.64 -5.65
N GLU A 422 -27.14 -30.09 -5.49
CA GLU A 422 -27.75 -29.17 -6.46
C GLU A 422 -26.90 -27.92 -6.68
N ILE A 423 -26.33 -27.39 -5.63
CA ILE A 423 -25.42 -26.23 -5.70
C ILE A 423 -24.15 -26.60 -6.50
N GLN A 424 -23.59 -27.78 -6.28
CA GLN A 424 -22.41 -28.25 -7.01
C GLN A 424 -22.72 -28.47 -8.49
N GLU A 425 -23.89 -29.04 -8.80
CA GLU A 425 -24.35 -29.23 -10.17
C GLU A 425 -24.52 -27.89 -10.90
N ILE A 426 -25.11 -26.91 -10.26
CA ILE A 426 -25.25 -25.55 -10.82
C ILE A 426 -23.88 -24.92 -11.10
N ILE A 427 -22.94 -25.04 -10.16
CA ILE A 427 -21.57 -24.55 -10.35
C ILE A 427 -20.93 -25.26 -11.54
N PHE A 428 -21.05 -26.57 -11.63
CA PHE A 428 -20.50 -27.32 -12.73
C PHE A 428 -21.11 -26.91 -14.07
N LYS A 429 -22.43 -26.75 -14.14
CA LYS A 429 -23.16 -26.25 -15.32
C LYS A 429 -22.64 -24.86 -15.72
N VAL A 430 -22.59 -23.90 -14.78
CA VAL A 430 -22.12 -22.54 -15.02
C VAL A 430 -20.66 -22.50 -15.47
N THR A 431 -19.78 -23.29 -14.86
CA THR A 431 -18.37 -23.31 -15.23
C THR A 431 -18.09 -23.98 -16.57
N SER A 432 -18.91 -24.97 -16.95
CA SER A 432 -18.77 -25.70 -18.22
C SER A 432 -19.32 -24.90 -19.41
N THR A 433 -20.47 -24.27 -19.26
CA THR A 433 -21.13 -23.49 -20.32
C THR A 433 -20.57 -22.07 -20.45
N TRP A 434 -20.27 -21.44 -19.32
CA TRP A 434 -19.80 -20.06 -19.18
C TRP A 434 -20.48 -19.07 -20.15
N SER A 435 -21.77 -18.83 -19.93
CA SER A 435 -22.64 -18.01 -20.77
C SER A 435 -22.09 -16.59 -20.99
N ILE A 436 -21.29 -16.06 -20.05
CA ILE A 436 -20.68 -14.73 -20.10
C ILE A 436 -19.91 -14.46 -21.40
N ASP A 437 -19.33 -15.49 -22.00
CA ASP A 437 -18.64 -15.33 -23.29
C ASP A 437 -19.56 -14.80 -24.42
N ARG A 438 -20.90 -14.83 -24.22
CA ARG A 438 -21.90 -14.38 -25.17
C ARG A 438 -22.77 -13.21 -24.63
N THR A 439 -22.98 -13.18 -23.31
CA THR A 439 -23.97 -12.28 -22.68
C THR A 439 -23.38 -11.08 -21.97
N GLN A 440 -22.04 -10.89 -21.97
CA GLN A 440 -21.38 -9.78 -21.28
C GLN A 440 -21.78 -8.42 -21.87
N PRO A 441 -22.47 -7.55 -21.13
CA PRO A 441 -22.84 -6.22 -21.58
C PRO A 441 -21.64 -5.26 -21.46
N PRO A 442 -21.70 -4.10 -22.13
CA PRO A 442 -20.77 -3.01 -21.90
C PRO A 442 -20.78 -2.58 -20.43
N SER A 443 -19.60 -2.52 -19.83
CA SER A 443 -19.48 -2.18 -18.41
C SER A 443 -19.61 -0.69 -18.16
N SER A 444 -20.52 -0.30 -17.30
CA SER A 444 -20.73 1.08 -16.83
C SER A 444 -19.50 1.63 -16.06
N LEU A 445 -18.60 0.76 -15.55
CA LEU A 445 -17.35 1.20 -14.92
C LEU A 445 -16.42 1.95 -15.89
N PHE A 446 -16.47 1.67 -17.19
CA PHE A 446 -15.68 2.37 -18.20
C PHE A 446 -16.27 3.76 -18.55
N SER A 447 -17.54 4.03 -18.23
CA SER A 447 -18.13 5.35 -18.39
C SER A 447 -17.74 6.28 -17.25
N ARG A 448 -17.27 7.46 -17.60
CA ARG A 448 -16.92 8.51 -16.62
C ARG A 448 -18.16 9.06 -15.93
N GLU A 449 -19.22 9.18 -16.68
CA GLU A 449 -20.53 9.66 -16.23
C GLU A 449 -21.12 8.72 -15.18
N ALA A 450 -21.08 7.40 -15.44
CA ALA A 450 -21.56 6.38 -14.51
C ALA A 450 -20.74 6.36 -13.21
N ARG A 451 -19.40 6.41 -13.31
CA ARG A 451 -18.54 6.51 -12.11
C ARG A 451 -18.85 7.78 -11.30
N ALA A 452 -19.00 8.91 -11.98
CA ALA A 452 -19.32 10.19 -11.32
C ALA A 452 -20.72 10.18 -10.69
N ALA A 453 -21.72 9.61 -11.37
CA ALA A 453 -23.09 9.45 -10.87
C ALA A 453 -23.10 8.58 -9.61
N ALA A 454 -22.47 7.41 -9.64
CA ALA A 454 -22.34 6.51 -8.48
C ALA A 454 -21.69 7.19 -7.27
N VAL A 455 -20.67 8.03 -7.50
CA VAL A 455 -20.00 8.78 -6.44
C VAL A 455 -20.85 9.94 -5.93
N LYS A 456 -21.62 10.62 -6.79
CA LYS A 456 -22.49 11.77 -6.44
C LYS A 456 -23.71 11.32 -5.67
N SER A 457 -24.30 10.18 -6.03
CA SER A 457 -25.51 9.62 -5.40
C SER A 457 -25.24 8.93 -4.07
N GLN A 458 -23.97 8.79 -3.66
CA GLN A 458 -23.59 8.15 -2.39
C GLN A 458 -24.27 8.84 -1.20
N SER A 459 -25.17 8.13 -0.53
CA SER A 459 -25.88 8.62 0.66
C SER A 459 -24.95 8.78 1.86
N SER A 460 -25.23 9.78 2.71
CA SER A 460 -24.51 9.95 3.96
C SER A 460 -24.82 8.80 4.93
N GLN A 461 -23.87 8.47 5.80
CA GLN A 461 -24.07 7.42 6.81
C GLN A 461 -25.28 7.70 7.72
N LYS A 462 -25.55 8.99 8.00
CA LYS A 462 -26.76 9.37 8.77
C LYS A 462 -28.05 8.99 8.06
N LYS A 463 -28.14 9.19 6.72
CA LYS A 463 -29.31 8.80 5.93
C LYS A 463 -29.49 7.27 5.91
N ILE A 464 -28.38 6.53 5.75
CA ILE A 464 -28.39 5.06 5.79
C ILE A 464 -28.85 4.57 7.17
N ASN A 465 -28.30 5.11 8.27
CA ASN A 465 -28.68 4.70 9.62
C ASN A 465 -30.14 5.02 9.94
N LYS A 466 -30.67 6.16 9.45
CA LYS A 466 -32.07 6.50 9.61
C LYS A 466 -32.96 5.45 8.92
N ARG A 467 -32.65 5.13 7.69
CA ARG A 467 -33.39 4.17 6.87
C ARG A 467 -33.37 2.75 7.46
N LYS A 468 -32.23 2.34 8.04
CA LYS A 468 -32.15 1.08 8.79
C LYS A 468 -32.96 1.08 10.07
N GLY A 469 -33.05 2.21 10.77
CA GLY A 469 -33.86 2.34 11.98
C GLY A 469 -35.39 2.37 11.69
N GLU A 470 -35.77 2.64 10.45
CA GLU A 470 -37.16 2.60 9.97
C GLU A 470 -37.59 1.20 9.48
N ALA A 471 -36.62 0.32 9.18
CA ALA A 471 -36.86 -1.05 8.77
C ALA A 471 -37.26 -1.93 9.95
N VAL A 472 -38.01 -3.00 9.69
CA VAL A 472 -38.37 -4.01 10.68
C VAL A 472 -37.11 -4.64 11.28
N PRO A 473 -37.03 -4.85 12.60
CA PRO A 473 -35.87 -5.48 13.23
C PRO A 473 -35.53 -6.84 12.60
N GLY A 474 -34.29 -6.99 12.15
CA GLY A 474 -33.80 -8.21 11.50
C GLY A 474 -33.92 -8.19 9.96
N GLU A 475 -34.66 -7.27 9.38
CA GLU A 475 -34.79 -7.11 7.95
C GLU A 475 -33.92 -6.00 7.39
N HIS A 476 -33.58 -6.12 6.12
CA HIS A 476 -32.87 -5.09 5.39
C HIS A 476 -33.85 -4.08 4.76
N PRO A 477 -33.55 -2.78 4.76
CA PRO A 477 -34.42 -1.81 4.12
C PRO A 477 -34.56 -2.12 2.63
N PRO A 478 -35.79 -1.98 2.07
CA PRO A 478 -36.02 -2.25 0.66
C PRO A 478 -35.20 -1.31 -0.24
N PRO A 479 -34.79 -1.77 -1.44
CA PRO A 479 -34.13 -0.92 -2.41
C PRO A 479 -35.08 0.17 -2.92
N LEU A 480 -34.56 1.37 -3.12
CA LEU A 480 -35.25 2.50 -3.67
C LEU A 480 -34.72 2.83 -5.08
N PRO A 481 -35.53 3.33 -6.01
CA PRO A 481 -35.02 3.76 -7.31
C PRO A 481 -33.97 4.87 -7.25
N SER A 482 -33.96 5.64 -6.15
CA SER A 482 -32.95 6.68 -5.88
C SER A 482 -31.64 6.15 -5.31
N ASP A 483 -31.52 4.86 -5.04
CA ASP A 483 -30.31 4.28 -4.52
C ASP A 483 -29.20 4.28 -5.58
N PRO A 484 -27.93 4.45 -5.17
CA PRO A 484 -26.83 4.44 -6.12
C PRO A 484 -26.65 3.07 -6.75
N ARG A 485 -26.55 3.03 -8.07
CA ARG A 485 -26.03 1.89 -8.81
C ARG A 485 -24.52 2.01 -8.87
N ILE A 486 -23.82 1.02 -8.35
CA ILE A 486 -22.36 1.04 -8.22
C ILE A 486 -21.80 0.08 -9.28
N PRO A 487 -21.14 0.62 -10.34
CA PRO A 487 -20.55 -0.23 -11.36
C PRO A 487 -19.34 -0.97 -10.80
N ILE A 488 -19.31 -2.28 -11.01
CA ILE A 488 -18.18 -3.13 -10.61
C ILE A 488 -17.73 -4.02 -11.77
N VAL A 489 -16.47 -4.41 -11.71
CA VAL A 489 -15.89 -5.48 -12.52
C VAL A 489 -15.21 -6.46 -11.59
N LEU A 490 -15.60 -7.72 -11.65
CA LEU A 490 -14.99 -8.83 -10.93
C LEU A 490 -14.08 -9.61 -11.88
N LEU A 491 -12.86 -9.84 -11.46
CA LEU A 491 -11.86 -10.57 -12.22
C LEU A 491 -11.44 -11.80 -11.43
N ALA A 492 -11.60 -12.98 -12.01
CA ALA A 492 -11.02 -14.20 -11.47
C ALA A 492 -9.56 -14.31 -11.91
N THR A 493 -8.64 -14.27 -10.95
CA THR A 493 -7.21 -14.35 -11.19
C THR A 493 -6.70 -15.71 -10.71
N ARG A 494 -5.83 -16.33 -11.50
CA ARG A 494 -5.18 -17.60 -11.14
C ARG A 494 -3.76 -17.30 -10.70
N ARG A 495 -3.45 -17.58 -9.44
CA ARG A 495 -2.10 -17.47 -8.88
C ARG A 495 -1.41 -18.83 -8.96
N SER A 496 -0.85 -19.19 -10.11
CA SER A 496 0.03 -20.34 -10.24
C SER A 496 0.84 -20.24 -11.51
N SER A 497 2.12 -20.39 -11.37
CA SER A 497 3.09 -20.48 -12.47
C SER A 497 3.24 -21.92 -13.03
N SER A 498 2.75 -22.93 -12.33
CA SER A 498 2.95 -24.32 -12.73
C SER A 498 1.92 -24.75 -13.77
N LYS A 499 2.39 -25.12 -14.95
CA LYS A 499 1.59 -25.75 -16.02
C LYS A 499 1.08 -27.17 -15.66
N LYS A 500 1.51 -27.74 -14.54
CA LYS A 500 1.07 -29.06 -14.07
C LYS A 500 -0.25 -28.95 -13.31
N GLY A 501 -1.34 -28.99 -14.06
CA GLY A 501 -2.69 -29.26 -13.55
C GLY A 501 -3.35 -28.11 -12.77
N VAL A 502 -4.66 -27.96 -12.96
CA VAL A 502 -5.55 -27.01 -12.27
C VAL A 502 -5.63 -27.31 -10.75
N SER A 503 -5.23 -28.51 -10.33
CA SER A 503 -5.46 -29.08 -8.98
C SER A 503 -4.69 -28.39 -7.82
N GLY A 504 -3.85 -27.41 -8.07
CA GLY A 504 -3.10 -26.76 -6.98
C GLY A 504 -3.01 -25.24 -7.07
N ALA A 505 -3.66 -24.65 -8.07
CA ALA A 505 -3.67 -23.20 -8.26
C ALA A 505 -4.64 -22.55 -7.28
N ILE A 506 -4.19 -21.51 -6.56
CA ILE A 506 -5.05 -20.67 -5.74
C ILE A 506 -5.60 -19.57 -6.62
N GLY A 507 -6.94 -19.44 -6.64
CA GLY A 507 -7.63 -18.33 -7.29
C GLY A 507 -7.86 -17.15 -6.35
N SER A 508 -7.95 -15.98 -6.91
CA SER A 508 -8.37 -14.77 -6.21
C SER A 508 -9.41 -14.01 -7.02
N TRP A 509 -10.26 -13.27 -6.33
CA TRP A 509 -11.13 -12.28 -6.92
C TRP A 509 -10.50 -10.89 -6.79
N THR A 510 -10.43 -10.17 -7.90
CA THR A 510 -10.11 -8.74 -7.90
C THR A 510 -11.35 -7.95 -8.25
N ILE A 511 -11.78 -7.06 -7.36
CA ILE A 511 -12.95 -6.22 -7.54
C ILE A 511 -12.46 -4.83 -7.97
N LEU A 512 -12.90 -4.35 -9.12
CA LEU A 512 -12.70 -2.98 -9.56
C LEU A 512 -13.99 -2.19 -9.34
N LEU A 513 -13.89 -1.03 -8.71
CA LEU A 513 -15.03 -0.22 -8.36
C LEU A 513 -14.66 1.27 -8.23
N PRO A 514 -15.61 2.20 -8.24
CA PRO A 514 -15.31 3.61 -8.05
C PRO A 514 -14.65 3.87 -6.69
N TRP A 515 -13.59 4.68 -6.67
CA TRP A 515 -12.70 4.93 -5.53
C TRP A 515 -13.39 5.17 -4.19
N LYS A 516 -14.47 5.94 -4.17
CA LYS A 516 -15.19 6.23 -2.92
C LYS A 516 -16.00 5.07 -2.38
N TRP A 517 -16.30 4.07 -3.20
CA TRP A 517 -17.06 2.88 -2.82
C TRP A 517 -16.17 1.75 -2.27
N VAL A 518 -14.85 1.86 -2.40
CA VAL A 518 -13.90 0.88 -1.82
C VAL A 518 -14.11 0.73 -0.32
N GLN A 519 -14.22 1.83 0.41
CA GLN A 519 -14.38 1.78 1.87
C GLN A 519 -15.70 1.13 2.31
N PRO A 520 -16.89 1.48 1.77
CA PRO A 520 -18.13 0.77 2.09
C PRO A 520 -18.09 -0.73 1.80
N VAL A 521 -17.58 -1.13 0.63
CA VAL A 521 -17.43 -2.55 0.26
C VAL A 521 -16.44 -3.25 1.19
N TRP A 522 -15.31 -2.61 1.51
CA TRP A 522 -14.34 -3.13 2.46
C TRP A 522 -14.95 -3.43 3.83
N TYR A 523 -15.75 -2.51 4.36
CA TYR A 523 -16.45 -2.73 5.64
C TYR A 523 -17.41 -3.92 5.55
N GLY A 524 -18.14 -4.07 4.46
CA GLY A 524 -18.97 -5.25 4.23
C GLY A 524 -18.16 -6.54 4.24
N ILE A 525 -17.05 -6.59 3.48
CA ILE A 525 -16.19 -7.78 3.38
C ILE A 525 -15.64 -8.20 4.75
N VAL A 526 -15.06 -7.28 5.52
CA VAL A 526 -14.46 -7.62 6.82
C VAL A 526 -15.49 -7.96 7.91
N HIS A 527 -16.77 -7.72 7.67
CA HIS A 527 -17.86 -8.09 8.57
C HIS A 527 -18.73 -9.23 8.03
N SER A 528 -18.47 -9.75 6.83
CA SER A 528 -19.26 -10.83 6.23
C SER A 528 -19.08 -12.16 6.96
N SER A 529 -17.90 -12.42 7.51
CA SER A 529 -17.59 -13.62 8.29
C SER A 529 -16.46 -13.34 9.30
N PRO A 530 -16.45 -14.00 10.47
CA PRO A 530 -15.35 -13.90 11.42
C PRO A 530 -14.03 -14.48 10.87
N ASN A 531 -14.11 -15.30 9.84
CA ASN A 531 -12.96 -15.92 9.20
C ASN A 531 -12.30 -15.04 8.13
N VAL A 532 -12.86 -13.88 7.83
CA VAL A 532 -12.24 -12.92 6.91
C VAL A 532 -11.07 -12.23 7.62
N LYS A 533 -9.90 -12.36 7.03
CA LYS A 533 -8.67 -11.69 7.47
C LYS A 533 -8.29 -10.59 6.48
N PHE A 534 -7.43 -9.69 6.89
CA PHE A 534 -6.85 -8.72 5.99
C PHE A 534 -5.33 -8.89 5.97
N GLY A 535 -4.73 -8.62 4.83
CA GLY A 535 -3.30 -8.66 4.64
C GLY A 535 -2.69 -7.29 4.37
N GLY A 536 -1.38 -7.18 4.54
CA GLY A 536 -0.54 -6.13 4.07
C GLY A 536 0.35 -6.60 2.91
N LEU A 537 1.38 -5.83 2.60
CA LEU A 537 2.33 -6.17 1.53
C LEU A 537 3.12 -7.44 1.83
N ASP A 538 3.45 -7.69 3.10
CA ASP A 538 4.23 -8.88 3.47
C ASP A 538 3.42 -10.17 3.30
N GLU A 539 2.13 -10.15 3.66
CA GLU A 539 1.23 -11.29 3.44
C GLU A 539 0.98 -11.56 1.95
N LEU A 540 0.93 -10.50 1.12
CA LEU A 540 0.78 -10.64 -0.32
C LEU A 540 2.03 -11.28 -0.94
N ARG A 541 3.22 -10.81 -0.56
CA ARG A 541 4.50 -11.41 -0.96
C ARG A 541 4.60 -12.87 -0.53
N GLN A 542 4.18 -13.18 0.70
CA GLN A 542 4.18 -14.55 1.21
C GLN A 542 3.31 -15.46 0.35
N ILE A 543 2.11 -15.05 -0.02
CA ILE A 543 1.20 -15.87 -0.85
C ILE A 543 1.77 -16.07 -2.26
N ASP A 544 2.31 -15.01 -2.89
CA ASP A 544 2.96 -15.14 -4.18
C ASP A 544 4.14 -16.13 -4.11
N TYR A 545 4.97 -15.97 -3.09
CA TYR A 545 6.11 -16.85 -2.84
C TYR A 545 5.71 -18.31 -2.62
N GLU A 546 4.70 -18.59 -1.77
CA GLU A 546 4.20 -19.94 -1.51
C GLU A 546 3.64 -20.63 -2.77
N ASN A 547 3.11 -19.83 -3.69
CA ASN A 547 2.63 -20.32 -4.99
C ASN A 547 3.71 -20.34 -6.08
N SER A 548 4.94 -19.98 -5.73
CA SER A 548 6.06 -19.89 -6.68
C SER A 548 5.82 -18.87 -7.80
N ASN A 549 5.06 -17.83 -7.52
CA ASN A 549 4.86 -16.69 -8.39
C ASN A 549 5.94 -15.63 -8.13
N ARG A 550 6.34 -14.94 -9.19
CA ARG A 550 7.21 -13.77 -9.05
C ARG A 550 6.42 -12.59 -8.51
N HIS A 551 6.89 -11.96 -7.46
CA HIS A 551 6.29 -10.75 -6.92
C HIS A 551 6.94 -9.50 -7.56
N PHE A 552 6.12 -8.66 -8.20
CA PHE A 552 6.61 -7.41 -8.76
C PHE A 552 6.60 -6.29 -7.70
N PRO A 553 7.66 -5.47 -7.58
CA PRO A 553 8.88 -5.40 -8.41
C PRO A 553 10.05 -6.29 -7.91
N ASP A 554 9.93 -6.99 -6.80
CA ASP A 554 11.01 -7.64 -6.06
C ASP A 554 11.76 -8.70 -6.88
N ASP A 555 11.03 -9.51 -7.65
CA ASP A 555 11.57 -10.64 -8.42
C ASP A 555 11.81 -10.29 -9.92
N PHE A 556 11.92 -9.00 -10.22
CA PHE A 556 12.14 -8.49 -11.58
C PHE A 556 13.40 -7.64 -11.69
N PRO A 557 14.61 -8.23 -11.53
CA PRO A 557 15.87 -7.49 -11.46
C PRO A 557 16.23 -6.73 -12.74
N GLY A 558 15.64 -7.09 -13.90
CA GLY A 558 15.89 -6.41 -15.18
C GLY A 558 14.98 -5.21 -15.46
N THR A 559 14.08 -4.87 -14.54
CA THR A 559 13.20 -3.71 -14.71
C THR A 559 13.69 -2.52 -13.89
N LYS A 560 13.40 -1.30 -14.34
CA LYS A 560 13.75 -0.09 -13.56
C LYS A 560 13.13 -0.10 -12.16
N ALA A 561 11.89 -0.59 -12.08
CA ALA A 561 11.19 -0.71 -10.80
C ALA A 561 11.87 -1.73 -9.86
N GLY A 562 12.32 -2.87 -10.38
CA GLY A 562 13.02 -3.89 -9.61
C GLY A 562 14.38 -3.43 -9.12
N ILE A 563 15.16 -2.77 -9.99
CA ILE A 563 16.45 -2.18 -9.61
C ILE A 563 16.27 -1.11 -8.51
N ALA A 564 15.31 -0.21 -8.69
CA ALA A 564 15.03 0.82 -7.68
C ALA A 564 14.59 0.24 -6.32
N GLU A 565 13.80 -0.83 -6.33
CA GLU A 565 13.37 -1.49 -5.11
C GLU A 565 14.52 -2.23 -4.42
N GLU A 566 15.40 -2.90 -5.16
CA GLU A 566 16.56 -3.58 -4.57
C GLU A 566 17.57 -2.58 -3.97
N LEU A 567 17.84 -1.46 -4.65
CA LEU A 567 18.68 -0.40 -4.12
C LEU A 567 18.09 0.19 -2.83
N ARG A 568 16.77 0.44 -2.81
CA ARG A 568 16.08 0.91 -1.61
C ARG A 568 16.22 -0.06 -0.44
N LYS A 569 16.01 -1.35 -0.69
CA LYS A 569 16.20 -2.40 0.31
C LYS A 569 17.64 -2.50 0.77
N GLY A 570 18.60 -2.29 -0.13
CA GLY A 570 20.03 -2.22 0.17
C GLY A 570 20.33 -1.14 1.21
N VAL A 571 19.79 0.07 1.03
CA VAL A 571 19.92 1.17 1.99
C VAL A 571 19.33 0.79 3.35
N GLU A 572 18.10 0.25 3.39
CA GLU A 572 17.46 -0.17 4.64
C GLU A 572 18.25 -1.26 5.37
N ARG A 573 18.84 -2.22 4.63
CA ARG A 573 19.68 -3.30 5.19
C ARG A 573 20.98 -2.76 5.75
N LYS A 574 21.59 -1.79 5.05
CA LYS A 574 22.81 -1.10 5.51
C LYS A 574 22.54 -0.33 6.79
N GLU A 575 21.46 0.48 6.83
CA GLU A 575 21.06 1.19 8.05
C GLU A 575 20.80 0.23 9.22
N TRP A 576 20.17 -0.90 8.96
CA TRP A 576 19.91 -1.91 9.99
C TRP A 576 21.22 -2.58 10.47
N TRP A 577 22.17 -2.85 9.56
CA TRP A 577 23.49 -3.37 9.88
C TRP A 577 24.28 -2.36 10.74
N ASP A 578 24.26 -1.08 10.38
CA ASP A 578 24.91 0.01 11.13
C ASP A 578 24.35 0.18 12.54
N LYS A 579 23.06 -0.04 12.73
CA LYS A 579 22.39 0.01 14.04
C LYS A 579 22.73 -1.18 14.96
N ARG A 580 23.27 -2.26 14.41
CA ARG A 580 23.69 -3.42 15.23
C ARG A 580 24.96 -3.12 16.02
N PRO A 581 25.09 -3.70 17.25
CA PRO A 581 26.36 -3.68 17.97
C PRO A 581 27.51 -4.30 17.15
N LYS A 582 28.74 -3.77 17.26
CA LYS A 582 29.87 -4.22 16.45
C LYS A 582 30.10 -5.74 16.49
N GLY A 583 30.04 -6.38 17.65
CA GLY A 583 30.20 -7.84 17.77
C GLY A 583 29.06 -8.70 17.21
N LYS A 584 27.94 -8.08 16.77
CA LYS A 584 26.81 -8.77 16.07
C LYS A 584 26.72 -8.40 14.59
N ARG A 585 27.66 -7.61 14.09
CA ARG A 585 27.73 -7.29 12.66
C ARG A 585 28.47 -8.40 11.95
N VAL A 586 28.00 -8.80 10.79
CA VAL A 586 28.76 -9.65 9.89
C VAL A 586 29.91 -8.83 9.35
N GLU A 587 31.12 -9.25 9.58
CA GLU A 587 32.30 -8.65 9.00
C GLU A 587 32.54 -9.29 7.63
N TRP A 588 32.29 -8.52 6.59
CA TRP A 588 32.31 -9.02 5.22
C TRP A 588 33.70 -9.54 4.80
N SER A 589 34.75 -8.91 5.26
CA SER A 589 36.15 -9.29 4.98
C SER A 589 36.56 -10.61 5.60
N SER A 590 35.91 -11.03 6.69
CA SER A 590 36.26 -12.25 7.42
C SER A 590 35.57 -13.52 6.88
N VAL A 591 34.61 -13.39 5.99
CA VAL A 591 33.87 -14.54 5.43
C VAL A 591 34.82 -15.41 4.61
N LYS A 592 34.97 -16.67 5.00
CA LYS A 592 35.79 -17.63 4.27
C LYS A 592 34.99 -18.27 3.13
N ILE A 593 35.48 -18.14 1.91
CA ILE A 593 34.88 -18.71 0.71
C ILE A 593 35.93 -19.55 -0.02
N GLY A 594 35.85 -20.86 0.18
CA GLY A 594 36.94 -21.76 -0.32
C GLY A 594 38.30 -21.31 0.15
N ASN A 595 39.17 -21.00 -0.79
CA ASN A 595 40.56 -20.53 -0.50
C ASN A 595 40.65 -19.00 -0.35
N THR A 596 39.61 -18.24 -0.59
CA THR A 596 39.60 -16.77 -0.51
C THR A 596 38.86 -16.29 0.73
N ARG A 597 39.19 -15.07 1.19
CA ARG A 597 38.48 -14.37 2.24
C ARG A 597 37.81 -13.13 1.67
N GLY A 598 36.61 -12.86 2.12
CA GLY A 598 35.81 -11.73 1.71
C GLY A 598 34.46 -12.15 1.08
N GLU A 599 33.46 -11.31 1.23
CA GLU A 599 32.14 -11.55 0.58
C GLU A 599 32.22 -11.20 -0.91
N VAL A 600 31.53 -11.97 -1.75
CA VAL A 600 31.49 -11.75 -3.21
C VAL A 600 30.50 -10.66 -3.54
N GLY A 601 30.96 -9.53 -4.10
CA GLY A 601 30.16 -8.36 -4.41
C GLY A 601 29.58 -7.66 -3.18
N ASP A 602 28.63 -6.74 -3.37
CA ASP A 602 27.99 -6.04 -2.26
C ASP A 602 27.12 -6.98 -1.41
N GLY A 603 27.38 -7.01 -0.09
CA GLY A 603 26.62 -7.82 0.87
C GLY A 603 25.18 -7.31 1.11
N PHE A 604 24.84 -6.09 0.72
CA PHE A 604 23.52 -5.49 0.99
C PHE A 604 22.52 -5.65 -0.13
N VAL A 605 22.97 -5.89 -1.36
CA VAL A 605 22.14 -6.03 -2.55
C VAL A 605 22.48 -7.29 -3.36
N CYS A 606 21.62 -7.67 -4.28
CA CYS A 606 21.96 -8.57 -5.38
C CYS A 606 22.79 -7.78 -6.39
N ASP A 607 24.11 -7.97 -6.36
CA ASP A 607 25.06 -7.20 -7.17
C ASP A 607 25.13 -7.74 -8.60
N TRP A 608 24.12 -7.36 -9.40
CA TRP A 608 24.04 -7.75 -10.81
C TRP A 608 25.16 -7.15 -11.64
N ALA A 609 25.62 -5.94 -11.30
CA ALA A 609 26.71 -5.29 -12.00
C ALA A 609 28.02 -6.09 -11.86
N TYR A 610 28.29 -6.58 -10.65
CA TYR A 610 29.41 -7.46 -10.39
C TYR A 610 29.32 -8.79 -11.18
N LEU A 611 28.15 -9.43 -11.17
CA LEU A 611 27.93 -10.69 -11.88
C LEU A 611 28.11 -10.57 -13.40
N LEU A 612 27.70 -9.44 -14.00
CA LEU A 612 27.69 -9.21 -15.44
C LEU A 612 28.98 -8.55 -15.96
N LYS A 613 29.82 -7.99 -15.08
CA LYS A 613 31.18 -7.57 -15.44
C LYS A 613 31.96 -8.84 -15.83
N GLY A 614 32.03 -9.14 -17.12
CA GLY A 614 33.03 -10.05 -17.61
C GLY A 614 34.39 -9.56 -17.13
N LYS A 615 35.34 -10.42 -16.76
CA LYS A 615 36.74 -10.03 -16.63
C LYS A 615 37.08 -9.34 -17.98
N GLU A 616 37.25 -8.04 -17.98
CA GLU A 616 38.12 -7.41 -18.95
C GLU A 616 39.45 -8.14 -18.76
N ILE A 617 39.80 -8.94 -19.74
CA ILE A 617 41.14 -9.45 -19.83
C ILE A 617 41.95 -8.19 -20.07
N ASP A 618 42.65 -7.71 -19.06
CA ASP A 618 43.70 -6.71 -19.20
C ASP A 618 44.77 -7.27 -20.13
N ILE A 619 44.63 -6.99 -21.38
CA ILE A 619 45.63 -7.25 -22.45
C ILE A 619 46.73 -6.18 -22.37
N THR A 620 46.92 -5.51 -21.26
CA THR A 620 47.98 -4.53 -21.03
C THR A 620 48.72 -4.76 -19.70
N GLN A 621 49.24 -5.98 -19.49
CA GLN A 621 50.31 -6.23 -18.54
C GLN A 621 51.31 -7.18 -19.19
N SER A 622 51.96 -6.70 -20.24
CA SER A 622 53.36 -7.02 -20.51
C SER A 622 54.03 -5.69 -20.86
N ASP A 623 55.03 -5.37 -20.10
CA ASP A 623 56.00 -4.25 -20.23
C ASP A 623 55.52 -2.88 -19.72
N ASN A 624 55.67 -2.63 -18.45
CA ASN A 624 56.58 -1.61 -17.90
C ASN A 624 56.41 -1.53 -16.36
N SER A 625 57.29 -2.22 -15.68
CA SER A 625 57.72 -1.86 -14.36
C SER A 625 58.43 -0.52 -14.46
N MET A 626 57.90 0.56 -13.95
CA MET A 626 58.55 1.63 -13.19
C MET A 626 57.61 2.83 -13.04
N GLU A 627 57.43 3.18 -11.76
CA GLU A 627 57.05 4.50 -11.25
C GLU A 627 55.70 5.10 -11.72
N LEU A 628 54.75 5.07 -10.81
CA LEU A 628 54.11 6.27 -10.24
C LEU A 628 53.06 5.84 -9.20
N SER A 629 53.49 5.87 -8.00
CA SER A 629 52.69 5.84 -6.79
C SER A 629 51.91 7.17 -6.65
N MET A 630 50.72 7.07 -6.07
CA MET A 630 50.02 8.14 -5.40
C MET A 630 49.45 9.28 -6.31
N ASP A 631 48.24 9.05 -6.88
CA ASP A 631 47.30 10.16 -7.04
C ASP A 631 45.88 9.73 -7.55
N ALA A 632 45.65 8.42 -7.71
CA ALA A 632 44.36 7.95 -8.27
C ALA A 632 43.24 7.69 -7.23
N THR A 633 43.52 7.92 -5.93
CA THR A 633 42.52 7.62 -4.87
C THR A 633 41.69 8.80 -4.42
N GLU A 634 42.04 10.04 -4.77
CA GLU A 634 41.23 11.21 -4.38
C GLU A 634 40.13 11.59 -5.39
N SER A 635 40.30 11.28 -6.67
CA SER A 635 39.30 11.67 -7.69
C SER A 635 38.02 10.82 -7.65
N THR A 636 38.09 9.59 -7.15
CA THR A 636 36.89 8.72 -7.03
C THR A 636 36.07 8.98 -5.77
N LYS A 637 36.70 9.59 -4.74
CA LYS A 637 35.97 9.98 -3.52
C LYS A 637 35.12 11.25 -3.71
N SER A 638 35.53 12.16 -4.57
CA SER A 638 34.80 13.41 -4.82
C SER A 638 33.52 13.22 -5.62
N ILE A 639 33.52 12.27 -6.56
CA ILE A 639 32.32 12.00 -7.40
C ILE A 639 31.26 11.20 -6.65
N ALA A 640 31.66 10.34 -5.71
CA ALA A 640 30.74 9.64 -4.82
C ALA A 640 30.11 10.59 -3.77
N SER A 641 30.89 11.56 -3.27
CA SER A 641 30.43 12.56 -2.30
C SER A 641 29.39 13.52 -2.88
N THR A 642 29.58 13.97 -4.13
CA THR A 642 28.67 14.95 -4.77
C THR A 642 27.30 14.33 -5.14
N ARG A 643 27.24 13.03 -5.46
CA ARG A 643 25.98 12.33 -5.70
C ARG A 643 25.23 11.99 -4.40
N THR A 644 25.94 11.76 -3.31
CA THR A 644 25.32 11.51 -1.99
C THR A 644 24.81 12.81 -1.37
N ALA A 645 25.50 13.92 -1.57
CA ALA A 645 25.07 15.24 -1.05
C ALA A 645 23.79 15.77 -1.74
N ALA A 646 23.60 15.53 -3.05
CA ALA A 646 22.38 15.94 -3.75
C ALA A 646 21.14 15.11 -3.34
N PHE A 647 21.31 13.92 -2.76
CA PHE A 647 20.21 13.08 -2.26
C PHE A 647 19.95 13.27 -0.76
N MET A 648 20.94 13.75 -0.01
CA MET A 648 20.83 13.98 1.45
C MET A 648 20.16 15.32 1.81
N ASN A 649 20.22 16.32 0.95
CA ASN A 649 19.56 17.62 1.23
C ASN A 649 18.02 17.59 1.12
N ALA A 650 17.42 16.41 0.86
CA ALA A 650 15.98 16.21 0.91
C ALA A 650 15.49 15.54 2.22
N THR A 651 16.38 15.20 3.17
CA THR A 651 16.04 14.42 4.37
C THR A 651 16.52 15.01 5.71
N GLU A 652 17.22 16.12 5.72
CA GLU A 652 17.56 16.78 6.97
C GLU A 652 16.47 17.75 7.38
N PHE A 653 15.42 17.27 8.01
CA PHE A 653 14.67 17.96 9.09
C PHE A 653 13.71 16.96 9.75
N THR A 654 14.20 16.17 10.70
CA THR A 654 13.42 15.70 11.86
C THR A 654 14.36 14.91 12.81
N GLY A 655 15.07 15.62 13.60
CA GLY A 655 15.51 15.11 14.88
C GLY A 655 14.53 15.64 15.91
N ASP A 656 13.62 14.81 16.35
CA ASP A 656 13.07 14.81 17.71
C ASP A 656 12.18 13.57 17.84
N THR A 657 12.79 12.50 18.28
CA THR A 657 12.11 11.32 18.81
C THR A 657 11.60 11.60 20.21
N MET A 658 10.38 12.09 20.30
CA MET A 658 9.56 11.94 21.50
C MET A 658 8.43 10.97 21.17
N SER A 659 8.54 9.78 21.70
CA SER A 659 7.48 8.77 21.74
C SER A 659 6.26 9.34 22.45
N ILE A 660 5.21 9.64 21.68
CA ILE A 660 3.90 10.00 22.21
C ILE A 660 2.93 8.88 21.84
N PRO A 661 2.23 8.27 22.83
CA PRO A 661 1.28 7.20 22.56
C PRO A 661 0.10 7.69 21.70
N ALA A 662 -0.28 6.88 20.75
CA ALA A 662 -1.43 7.10 19.88
C ALA A 662 -2.72 7.16 20.72
N THR A 663 -3.27 8.35 20.92
CA THR A 663 -4.60 8.53 21.46
C THR A 663 -5.60 8.75 20.34
N GLU A 664 -6.52 7.84 20.24
CA GLU A 664 -7.63 7.83 19.30
C GLU A 664 -8.62 8.97 19.58
N LEU A 665 -9.11 9.58 18.52
CA LEU A 665 -10.22 10.52 18.53
C LEU A 665 -11.34 10.02 17.61
N GLU A 666 -12.35 9.41 18.20
CA GLU A 666 -13.66 9.31 17.57
C GLU A 666 -14.36 10.66 17.62
N VAL A 667 -14.85 11.10 16.49
CA VAL A 667 -15.65 12.33 16.38
C VAL A 667 -17.04 11.96 15.90
N SER A 668 -17.96 12.03 16.83
CA SER A 668 -19.37 12.15 16.53
C SER A 668 -19.66 13.57 15.99
N ILE A 669 -20.28 13.63 14.82
CA ILE A 669 -20.77 14.86 14.20
C ILE A 669 -22.11 15.18 14.83
N GLU A 670 -22.17 16.12 15.73
CA GLU A 670 -23.41 16.80 16.09
C GLU A 670 -23.64 17.99 15.13
N SER A 671 -24.68 17.90 14.36
CA SER A 671 -25.25 19.01 13.61
C SER A 671 -26.26 19.74 14.47
N SER A 672 -25.97 20.95 14.93
CA SER A 672 -26.95 21.84 15.50
C SER A 672 -27.68 22.57 14.36
N LYS A 673 -28.99 22.43 14.37
CA LYS A 673 -29.93 23.28 13.64
C LYS A 673 -29.91 24.68 14.25
N TYR A 674 -29.84 25.72 13.45
CA TYR A 674 -30.39 27.01 13.76
C TYR A 674 -31.22 27.49 12.60
N SER A 675 -32.43 27.88 12.95
CA SER A 675 -33.48 28.44 12.16
C SER A 675 -33.17 29.84 11.65
N GLU A 676 -33.70 30.13 10.47
CA GLU A 676 -33.82 31.45 9.89
C GLU A 676 -34.75 32.35 10.74
N SER A 677 -34.33 33.59 10.96
CA SER A 677 -35.25 34.74 11.01
C SER A 677 -34.51 36.05 10.84
N ALA A 678 -34.97 36.80 9.86
CA ALA A 678 -35.24 38.23 9.72
C ALA A 678 -34.11 39.26 9.84
N MET A 679 -33.87 39.89 8.68
CA MET A 679 -33.90 41.32 8.40
C MET A 679 -33.41 42.32 9.44
N SER A 680 -32.38 43.12 9.13
CA SER A 680 -32.58 44.53 8.76
C SER A 680 -31.25 45.21 8.40
N SER A 681 -31.36 46.11 7.48
CA SER A 681 -30.38 47.05 6.89
C SER A 681 -29.77 48.05 7.88
N MET A 682 -28.50 48.38 7.68
CA MET A 682 -28.04 49.76 7.81
C MET A 682 -26.65 49.92 7.17
N ASP A 683 -26.62 50.96 6.31
CA ASP A 683 -25.43 51.55 5.70
C ASP A 683 -24.54 52.19 6.76
N ILE A 684 -23.25 52.30 6.43
CA ILE A 684 -22.44 53.50 6.65
C ILE A 684 -21.05 53.29 6.02
N ASP A 685 -20.74 54.27 5.14
CA ASP A 685 -19.46 54.60 4.53
C ASP A 685 -18.34 54.93 5.51
N LYS A 686 -17.12 54.65 5.18
CA LYS A 686 -15.92 55.50 5.00
C LYS A 686 -14.62 54.73 5.28
N PRO A 687 -13.57 54.98 4.52
CA PRO A 687 -12.30 54.33 4.69
C PRO A 687 -11.35 55.15 5.58
N PRO A 688 -10.41 54.54 6.29
CA PRO A 688 -9.23 55.23 6.83
C PRO A 688 -7.92 54.80 6.12
N PRO A 689 -6.85 55.53 6.31
CA PRO A 689 -5.82 55.83 5.33
C PRO A 689 -4.60 54.90 5.32
N ASN A 690 -3.86 55.02 4.23
CA ASN A 690 -2.55 54.53 3.89
C ASN A 690 -1.55 54.18 5.01
N LEU A 691 -0.96 53.00 4.91
CA LEU A 691 0.36 52.66 5.41
C LEU A 691 1.14 51.83 4.40
N PRO A 692 2.48 51.88 4.40
CA PRO A 692 3.27 51.76 3.19
C PRO A 692 3.50 50.35 2.66
N VAL A 693 3.62 50.28 1.33
CA VAL A 693 3.95 49.10 0.51
C VAL A 693 5.40 48.70 0.77
N ILE A 694 5.62 47.52 1.31
CA ILE A 694 6.89 46.82 1.19
C ILE A 694 6.73 45.81 0.08
N SER A 695 7.33 46.12 -1.05
CA SER A 695 7.47 45.21 -2.20
C SER A 695 8.49 44.14 -1.89
N SER A 696 8.03 42.90 -1.75
CA SER A 696 8.89 41.73 -1.88
C SER A 696 8.53 41.00 -3.18
N SER A 697 9.38 41.15 -4.16
CA SER A 697 9.37 40.49 -5.45
C SER A 697 9.65 38.99 -5.30
N ILE A 698 8.68 38.20 -5.67
CA ILE A 698 8.84 36.75 -5.87
C ILE A 698 9.17 36.54 -7.35
N PRO A 699 10.28 35.87 -7.71
CA PRO A 699 10.60 35.65 -9.11
C PRO A 699 9.68 34.59 -9.72
N THR A 700 9.05 34.94 -10.82
CA THR A 700 8.33 34.07 -11.76
C THR A 700 9.34 33.22 -12.52
N PRO A 701 9.11 31.94 -12.77
CA PRO A 701 9.96 31.17 -13.67
C PRO A 701 9.67 31.55 -15.12
N THR A 702 10.65 32.08 -15.77
CA THR A 702 10.68 32.40 -17.20
C THR A 702 10.71 31.11 -18.03
N LEU A 703 9.83 31.10 -19.02
CA LEU A 703 9.76 30.10 -20.08
C LEU A 703 10.96 30.28 -21.00
N PHE A 704 11.86 29.32 -21.06
CA PHE A 704 12.91 29.29 -22.07
C PHE A 704 12.32 28.84 -23.41
N LYS A 705 12.40 29.73 -24.39
CA LYS A 705 12.28 29.43 -25.80
C LYS A 705 13.68 29.08 -26.33
N ASP A 706 13.91 27.84 -26.62
CA ASP A 706 15.11 27.41 -27.30
C ASP A 706 14.87 27.37 -28.83
N THR A 707 15.59 28.24 -29.53
CA THR A 707 15.83 28.14 -30.98
C THR A 707 16.94 27.10 -31.23
N PRO A 708 16.87 26.27 -32.27
CA PRO A 708 17.86 25.24 -32.51
C PRO A 708 19.09 25.83 -33.15
N THR A 709 20.20 25.88 -32.47
CA THR A 709 21.52 26.07 -33.05
C THR A 709 22.17 24.70 -33.19
N THR A 710 22.34 24.31 -34.43
CA THR A 710 23.03 23.11 -34.89
C THR A 710 24.52 23.22 -34.56
N THR A 711 24.96 22.52 -33.54
CA THR A 711 26.37 22.21 -33.31
C THR A 711 26.51 20.71 -33.14
N THR A 712 27.11 20.08 -34.14
CA THR A 712 27.52 18.69 -34.12
C THR A 712 28.61 18.49 -33.09
N ALA A 713 28.21 18.04 -31.88
CA ALA A 713 29.12 17.51 -30.89
C ALA A 713 28.95 15.99 -30.86
N THR A 714 29.99 15.29 -31.26
CA THR A 714 30.18 13.85 -31.12
C THR A 714 29.88 13.41 -29.69
N PRO A 715 29.01 12.41 -29.46
CA PRO A 715 28.75 11.93 -28.12
C PRO A 715 29.97 11.19 -27.60
N SER A 716 30.58 11.71 -26.55
CA SER A 716 31.57 10.99 -25.75
C SER A 716 30.99 9.66 -25.27
N LYS A 717 31.64 8.56 -25.58
CA LYS A 717 31.36 7.21 -25.08
C LYS A 717 31.49 7.19 -23.55
N GLN A 718 30.46 7.56 -22.84
CA GLN A 718 30.30 7.12 -21.43
C GLN A 718 30.02 5.62 -21.49
N SER A 719 30.90 4.81 -20.94
CA SER A 719 30.72 3.38 -20.77
C SER A 719 29.49 3.14 -19.88
N GLN A 720 28.33 2.93 -20.49
CA GLN A 720 27.14 2.51 -19.77
C GLN A 720 27.42 1.11 -19.22
N GLN A 721 27.44 1.01 -17.89
CA GLN A 721 27.53 -0.29 -17.22
C GLN A 721 26.37 -1.19 -17.70
N PRO A 722 26.62 -2.46 -18.03
CA PRO A 722 25.57 -3.35 -18.52
C PRO A 722 24.52 -3.55 -17.42
N HIS A 723 23.29 -3.09 -17.69
CA HIS A 723 22.16 -3.36 -16.83
C HIS A 723 21.56 -4.74 -17.16
N PRO A 724 21.17 -5.53 -16.15
CA PRO A 724 20.49 -6.80 -16.39
C PRO A 724 19.16 -6.57 -17.12
N TRP A 725 18.76 -7.48 -17.97
CA TRP A 725 17.43 -7.52 -18.57
C TRP A 725 16.87 -8.94 -18.51
N ILE A 726 15.54 -9.08 -18.45
CA ILE A 726 14.89 -10.37 -18.22
C ILE A 726 14.58 -11.05 -19.55
N ILE A 727 15.15 -12.22 -19.77
CA ILE A 727 14.83 -13.09 -20.91
C ILE A 727 13.50 -13.78 -20.61
N PRO A 728 12.52 -13.73 -21.55
CA PRO A 728 11.25 -14.42 -21.38
C PRO A 728 11.43 -15.91 -21.12
N SER A 729 10.75 -16.43 -20.10
CA SER A 729 10.87 -17.83 -19.66
C SER A 729 10.46 -18.84 -20.73
N SER A 730 9.53 -18.49 -21.61
CA SER A 730 9.15 -19.29 -22.76
C SER A 730 10.33 -19.59 -23.69
N MET A 731 11.18 -18.59 -23.94
CA MET A 731 12.39 -18.72 -24.78
C MET A 731 13.45 -19.58 -24.09
N VAL A 732 13.66 -19.38 -22.78
CA VAL A 732 14.61 -20.19 -22.00
C VAL A 732 14.20 -21.66 -22.00
N ARG A 733 12.90 -21.93 -21.79
CA ARG A 733 12.37 -23.31 -21.82
C ARG A 733 12.53 -23.96 -23.19
N TYR A 734 12.30 -23.21 -24.26
CA TYR A 734 12.51 -23.69 -25.63
C TYR A 734 13.94 -24.18 -25.82
N ILE A 735 14.93 -23.38 -25.41
CA ILE A 735 16.36 -23.71 -25.55
C ILE A 735 16.73 -24.90 -24.66
N LEU A 736 16.20 -24.99 -23.44
CA LEU A 736 16.44 -26.13 -22.55
C LEU A 736 15.79 -27.42 -23.05
N ALA A 737 14.67 -27.32 -23.77
CA ALA A 737 13.99 -28.51 -24.36
C ALA A 737 14.68 -29.02 -25.65
N ALA A 738 15.28 -28.12 -26.41
CA ALA A 738 15.94 -28.44 -27.66
C ALA A 738 17.33 -27.73 -27.75
N PRO A 739 18.32 -28.29 -27.03
CA PRO A 739 19.64 -27.67 -26.85
C PRO A 739 20.42 -27.41 -28.15
N ASN A 740 20.18 -28.20 -29.17
CA ASN A 740 20.86 -28.13 -30.49
C ASN A 740 20.08 -27.28 -31.52
N SER A 741 18.91 -26.75 -31.13
CA SER A 741 18.12 -25.91 -32.04
C SER A 741 18.68 -24.48 -32.11
N PRO A 742 18.47 -23.77 -33.22
CA PRO A 742 18.87 -22.38 -33.33
C PRO A 742 18.09 -21.53 -32.28
N LEU A 743 18.71 -20.42 -31.88
CA LEU A 743 18.06 -19.47 -30.95
C LEU A 743 16.71 -19.01 -31.51
N PRO A 744 15.68 -18.85 -30.68
CA PRO A 744 14.43 -18.23 -31.10
C PRO A 744 14.67 -16.89 -31.83
N LYS A 745 13.95 -16.66 -32.91
CA LYS A 745 14.14 -15.43 -33.74
C LYS A 745 14.32 -14.13 -32.96
N PRO A 746 13.50 -13.83 -31.92
CA PRO A 746 13.69 -12.61 -31.17
C PRO A 746 15.02 -12.52 -30.40
N LEU A 747 15.58 -13.65 -29.95
CA LEU A 747 16.89 -13.68 -29.27
C LEU A 747 18.05 -13.71 -30.29
N ALA A 748 17.86 -14.32 -31.43
CA ALA A 748 18.88 -14.39 -32.49
C ALA A 748 19.21 -12.99 -33.09
N THR A 749 18.28 -12.06 -33.02
CA THR A 749 18.48 -10.67 -33.47
C THR A 749 19.15 -9.77 -32.44
N VAL A 750 19.28 -10.23 -31.18
CA VAL A 750 19.90 -9.46 -30.08
C VAL A 750 21.44 -9.56 -30.23
N HIS A 751 22.10 -8.42 -30.13
CA HIS A 751 23.56 -8.38 -30.19
C HIS A 751 24.18 -9.21 -29.07
N PRO A 752 25.23 -10.00 -29.28
CA PRO A 752 25.81 -10.89 -28.26
C PRO A 752 26.22 -10.19 -26.95
N THR A 753 26.71 -8.96 -27.01
CA THR A 753 27.09 -8.17 -25.82
C THR A 753 25.85 -7.80 -24.97
N ILE A 754 24.70 -7.55 -25.59
CA ILE A 754 23.45 -7.28 -24.88
C ILE A 754 22.88 -8.60 -24.31
N LEU A 755 22.98 -9.68 -25.09
CA LEU A 755 22.54 -11.00 -24.66
C LEU A 755 23.34 -11.48 -23.44
N SER A 756 24.61 -11.13 -23.33
CA SER A 756 25.45 -11.46 -22.17
C SER A 756 24.94 -10.88 -20.85
N ALA A 757 24.27 -9.72 -20.89
CA ALA A 757 23.63 -9.10 -19.73
C ALA A 757 22.23 -9.70 -19.42
N GLY A 758 21.77 -10.65 -20.21
CA GLY A 758 20.49 -11.32 -20.01
C GLY A 758 20.48 -12.15 -18.73
N VAL A 759 19.35 -12.09 -18.00
CA VAL A 759 19.06 -12.94 -16.84
C VAL A 759 17.70 -13.59 -17.01
N PHE A 760 17.49 -14.75 -16.39
CA PHE A 760 16.20 -15.42 -16.44
C PHE A 760 15.78 -15.90 -15.05
N SER A 761 14.50 -15.89 -14.79
CA SER A 761 13.93 -16.20 -13.47
C SER A 761 13.84 -17.71 -13.24
N ILE A 762 14.19 -18.12 -12.03
CA ILE A 762 14.19 -19.50 -11.58
C ILE A 762 13.52 -19.65 -10.23
N LYS A 763 13.04 -20.88 -9.98
CA LYS A 763 12.70 -21.37 -8.66
C LYS A 763 13.80 -22.31 -8.19
N LEU A 764 14.16 -22.16 -6.92
CA LEU A 764 15.11 -23.04 -6.22
C LEU A 764 14.36 -23.92 -5.24
N PHE A 765 14.76 -25.18 -5.16
CA PHE A 765 14.30 -26.08 -4.13
C PHE A 765 15.47 -26.86 -3.54
N PHE A 766 15.41 -27.03 -2.22
CA PHE A 766 16.46 -27.62 -1.44
C PHE A 766 16.07 -29.06 -1.08
N PRO A 767 16.87 -30.02 -1.43
CA PRO A 767 16.64 -31.39 -1.01
C PRO A 767 16.91 -31.59 0.48
N GLN A 768 17.71 -30.77 1.13
CA GLN A 768 18.00 -30.79 2.58
C GLN A 768 17.21 -29.72 3.31
N ARG A 769 17.05 -29.83 4.63
CA ARG A 769 16.48 -28.78 5.47
C ARG A 769 17.39 -27.54 5.39
N SER A 770 16.98 -26.62 4.55
CA SER A 770 17.67 -25.33 4.35
C SER A 770 16.63 -24.31 3.91
N THR A 771 16.76 -23.10 4.38
CA THR A 771 15.96 -21.93 3.96
C THR A 771 16.92 -20.90 3.41
N PRO A 772 16.92 -20.61 2.12
CA PRO A 772 17.76 -19.55 1.58
C PRO A 772 17.23 -18.18 2.04
N THR A 773 18.13 -17.24 2.21
CA THR A 773 17.77 -15.85 2.48
C THR A 773 17.78 -15.02 1.18
N PRO A 774 17.02 -13.91 1.11
CA PRO A 774 17.17 -12.98 0.00
C PRO A 774 18.63 -12.56 -0.17
N ARG A 775 19.12 -12.40 -1.39
CA ARG A 775 20.53 -12.11 -1.77
C ARG A 775 21.48 -13.28 -1.67
N SER A 776 21.05 -14.49 -1.31
CA SER A 776 21.94 -15.66 -1.35
C SER A 776 22.54 -15.81 -2.75
N ARG A 777 23.82 -16.16 -2.79
CA ARG A 777 24.60 -16.39 -4.00
C ARG A 777 24.33 -17.77 -4.54
N ILE A 778 24.14 -17.88 -5.85
CA ILE A 778 23.92 -19.14 -6.55
C ILE A 778 25.17 -19.45 -7.37
N TYR A 779 25.77 -20.60 -7.12
CA TYR A 779 26.98 -21.06 -7.80
C TYR A 779 26.67 -22.28 -8.67
N SER A 780 27.36 -22.42 -9.79
CA SER A 780 27.42 -23.67 -10.53
C SER A 780 28.20 -24.73 -9.74
N LEU A 781 28.13 -25.98 -10.13
CA LEU A 781 29.06 -26.98 -9.64
C LEU A 781 30.49 -26.60 -10.05
N PRO A 782 31.50 -26.77 -9.14
CA PRO A 782 32.85 -26.29 -9.39
C PRO A 782 33.40 -26.74 -10.76
N THR A 783 33.92 -25.78 -11.52
CA THR A 783 34.51 -26.05 -12.83
C THR A 783 36.02 -26.24 -12.74
N ASN A 784 36.68 -25.44 -11.91
CA ASN A 784 38.14 -25.40 -11.84
C ASN A 784 38.77 -26.39 -10.85
N SER A 785 37.98 -27.07 -10.00
CA SER A 785 38.47 -28.08 -9.04
C SER A 785 37.72 -29.41 -9.22
N PRO A 786 38.32 -30.38 -9.93
CA PRO A 786 37.72 -31.71 -10.11
C PRO A 786 37.45 -32.44 -8.79
N ALA A 787 38.36 -32.27 -7.81
CA ALA A 787 38.23 -32.85 -6.48
C ALA A 787 37.03 -32.29 -5.70
N LEU A 788 36.79 -30.97 -5.73
CA LEU A 788 35.66 -30.32 -5.12
C LEU A 788 34.37 -30.69 -5.81
N LYS A 789 34.38 -30.78 -7.15
CA LYS A 789 33.24 -31.25 -7.96
C LYS A 789 32.85 -32.70 -7.61
N ALA A 790 33.85 -33.59 -7.41
CA ALA A 790 33.62 -34.97 -6.99
C ALA A 790 32.96 -35.03 -5.60
N LYS A 791 33.46 -34.21 -4.62
CA LYS A 791 32.83 -34.11 -3.29
C LYS A 791 31.34 -33.67 -3.38
N TRP A 792 31.02 -32.65 -4.16
CA TRP A 792 29.63 -32.22 -4.35
C TRP A 792 28.77 -33.26 -5.08
N LYS A 793 29.34 -33.98 -6.07
CA LYS A 793 28.65 -35.10 -6.71
C LYS A 793 28.38 -36.27 -5.72
N ALA A 794 29.31 -36.54 -4.81
CA ALA A 794 29.12 -37.53 -3.76
C ALA A 794 27.95 -37.16 -2.83
N VAL A 795 27.83 -35.88 -2.47
CA VAL A 795 26.67 -35.36 -1.71
C VAL A 795 25.36 -35.54 -2.47
N MET A 796 25.39 -35.43 -3.80
CA MET A 796 24.20 -35.70 -4.64
C MET A 796 23.82 -37.20 -4.65
N SER A 797 24.81 -38.10 -4.73
CA SER A 797 24.58 -39.54 -4.80
C SER A 797 24.13 -40.13 -3.46
N GLN A 798 24.64 -39.66 -2.35
CA GLN A 798 24.24 -40.12 -1.01
C GLN A 798 22.76 -39.94 -0.75
N LYS A 799 22.11 -39.02 -1.41
CA LYS A 799 20.68 -38.79 -1.30
C LYS A 799 19.79 -39.73 -2.10
N SER A 800 20.28 -40.23 -3.20
CA SER A 800 19.50 -41.22 -4.01
C SER A 800 19.28 -42.52 -3.27
N GLN A 801 20.11 -42.80 -2.24
CA GLN A 801 20.06 -44.08 -1.48
C GLN A 801 19.22 -44.01 -0.17
N GLY A 802 18.50 -42.92 0.12
CA GLY A 802 17.59 -42.85 1.26
C GLY A 802 18.23 -42.93 2.66
N LYS A 803 19.57 -42.93 2.76
CA LYS A 803 20.28 -42.96 4.04
C LYS A 803 20.13 -41.62 4.76
N ARG A 804 19.58 -41.63 5.96
CA ARG A 804 19.65 -40.44 6.88
C ARG A 804 21.11 -40.13 7.08
N PRO A 805 21.54 -38.83 6.97
CA PRO A 805 22.89 -38.47 7.26
C PRO A 805 23.20 -38.82 8.74
N GLY A 806 24.07 -39.76 8.93
CA GLY A 806 24.76 -39.99 10.20
C GLY A 806 25.50 -38.68 10.57
N LYS A 807 25.86 -38.49 11.83
CA LYS A 807 26.59 -37.33 12.44
C LYS A 807 27.20 -36.38 11.41
N ALA A 808 26.83 -35.13 11.41
CA ALA A 808 27.27 -33.97 10.62
C ALA A 808 28.38 -34.28 9.60
N THR A 809 28.04 -34.77 8.42
CA THR A 809 28.97 -34.77 7.29
C THR A 809 29.31 -33.34 6.98
N GLU A 810 30.57 -32.97 7.16
CA GLU A 810 31.08 -31.65 6.82
C GLU A 810 30.73 -31.39 5.34
N LEU A 811 29.99 -30.32 5.09
CA LEU A 811 29.65 -29.92 3.74
C LEU A 811 30.93 -29.50 3.02
N PRO A 812 31.08 -29.84 1.71
CA PRO A 812 32.24 -29.39 0.96
C PRO A 812 32.36 -27.87 0.92
N ASP A 813 33.59 -27.36 0.73
CA ASP A 813 33.82 -25.93 0.56
C ASP A 813 32.98 -25.34 -0.57
N VAL A 814 32.67 -24.04 -0.44
CA VAL A 814 31.91 -23.30 -1.46
C VAL A 814 32.80 -23.08 -2.69
N PRO A 815 32.23 -23.16 -3.90
CA PRO A 815 32.95 -22.80 -5.11
C PRO A 815 33.42 -21.34 -5.09
N GLY A 816 34.45 -21.05 -5.85
CA GLY A 816 35.00 -19.71 -5.99
C GLY A 816 34.06 -18.74 -6.74
N GLU A 817 34.48 -17.50 -6.83
CA GLU A 817 33.76 -16.40 -7.51
C GLU A 817 33.42 -16.70 -8.98
N GLU A 818 34.32 -17.44 -9.66
CA GLU A 818 34.17 -17.79 -11.07
C GLU A 818 32.91 -18.62 -11.37
N ASP A 819 32.51 -19.40 -10.40
CA ASP A 819 31.33 -20.28 -10.48
C ASP A 819 30.03 -19.56 -10.04
N LEU A 820 30.06 -18.28 -9.68
CA LEU A 820 28.86 -17.49 -9.40
C LEU A 820 28.03 -17.33 -10.65
N ILE A 821 26.76 -17.75 -10.59
CA ILE A 821 25.83 -17.73 -11.73
C ILE A 821 24.60 -16.87 -11.51
N GLY A 822 24.27 -16.49 -10.27
CA GLY A 822 23.08 -15.72 -9.99
C GLY A 822 22.84 -15.38 -8.52
N PHE A 823 21.67 -14.82 -8.25
CA PHE A 823 21.22 -14.43 -6.91
C PHE A 823 19.79 -14.86 -6.62
N VAL A 824 19.50 -15.11 -5.34
CA VAL A 824 18.14 -15.32 -4.83
C VAL A 824 17.53 -13.96 -4.54
N THR A 825 16.41 -13.63 -5.17
CA THR A 825 15.66 -12.39 -4.94
C THR A 825 14.72 -12.51 -3.74
N THR A 826 13.99 -13.64 -3.66
CA THR A 826 13.10 -13.97 -2.54
C THR A 826 13.38 -15.39 -2.07
N GLY A 827 13.63 -15.56 -0.78
CA GLY A 827 13.90 -16.89 -0.20
C GLY A 827 13.41 -16.97 1.23
N ASP A 828 12.75 -18.09 1.55
CA ASP A 828 12.23 -18.39 2.89
C ASP A 828 11.80 -19.85 2.98
N PHE A 829 11.15 -20.23 4.08
CA PHE A 829 10.47 -21.51 4.23
C PHE A 829 9.10 -21.47 3.57
N ASN A 830 8.89 -22.30 2.54
CA ASN A 830 7.62 -22.41 1.84
C ASN A 830 6.67 -23.32 2.63
N LEU A 831 5.62 -22.74 3.21
CA LEU A 831 4.66 -23.45 4.04
C LEU A 831 3.82 -24.45 3.23
N LYS A 832 3.57 -24.17 1.95
CA LYS A 832 2.80 -25.05 1.05
C LYS A 832 3.59 -26.30 0.67
N GLU A 833 4.90 -26.15 0.47
CA GLU A 833 5.79 -27.26 0.10
C GLU A 833 6.44 -27.95 1.31
N GLY A 834 6.34 -27.36 2.51
CA GLY A 834 6.94 -27.89 3.73
C GLY A 834 8.48 -27.89 3.73
N ARG A 835 9.11 -27.10 2.86
CA ARG A 835 10.56 -27.00 2.69
C ARG A 835 11.01 -25.58 2.35
N GLY A 836 12.31 -25.30 2.49
CA GLY A 836 12.88 -24.08 1.98
C GLY A 836 12.87 -24.03 0.47
N THR A 837 12.45 -22.93 -0.09
CA THR A 837 12.50 -22.65 -1.54
C THR A 837 13.08 -21.26 -1.77
N GLY A 838 13.30 -20.89 -3.01
CA GLY A 838 13.73 -19.55 -3.37
C GLY A 838 13.27 -19.19 -4.77
N VAL A 839 13.01 -17.93 -4.99
CA VAL A 839 12.89 -17.32 -6.32
C VAL A 839 14.17 -16.55 -6.56
N GLY A 840 14.73 -16.65 -7.75
CA GLY A 840 15.97 -15.98 -8.09
C GLY A 840 16.14 -15.78 -9.58
N ALA A 841 17.27 -15.26 -9.98
CA ALA A 841 17.60 -15.17 -11.38
C ALA A 841 19.04 -15.61 -11.67
N LEU A 842 19.26 -16.21 -12.83
CA LEU A 842 20.55 -16.69 -13.31
C LEU A 842 20.98 -15.89 -14.52
N SER A 843 22.31 -15.66 -14.64
CA SER A 843 22.91 -15.03 -15.81
C SER A 843 22.90 -15.99 -17.00
N TRP A 844 22.41 -15.49 -18.12
CA TRP A 844 22.43 -16.19 -19.39
C TRP A 844 23.85 -16.59 -19.81
N GLN A 845 24.78 -15.64 -19.77
CA GLN A 845 26.17 -15.86 -20.18
C GLN A 845 26.87 -16.91 -19.35
N LYS A 846 26.64 -16.95 -18.03
CA LYS A 846 27.26 -17.93 -17.14
C LYS A 846 26.73 -19.34 -17.34
N ILE A 847 25.49 -19.49 -17.81
CA ILE A 847 24.85 -20.79 -18.07
C ILE A 847 25.12 -21.28 -19.49
N PHE A 848 24.93 -20.43 -20.51
CA PHE A 848 24.96 -20.80 -21.93
C PHE A 848 26.19 -20.31 -22.70
N GLY A 849 26.93 -19.31 -22.18
CA GLY A 849 27.98 -18.57 -22.90
C GLY A 849 29.39 -19.16 -22.90
N ARG A 850 29.68 -20.25 -22.18
CA ARG A 850 31.05 -20.77 -22.00
C ARG A 850 31.43 -21.92 -22.94
N GLY A 851 30.98 -21.93 -24.19
CA GLY A 851 31.37 -22.98 -25.15
C GLY A 851 30.94 -24.40 -24.78
N LYS A 852 30.19 -24.54 -23.69
CA LYS A 852 29.58 -25.79 -23.26
C LYS A 852 28.52 -26.16 -24.29
N LYS A 853 28.66 -27.36 -24.91
CA LYS A 853 27.55 -27.93 -25.67
C LYS A 853 26.31 -27.85 -24.77
N VAL A 854 25.22 -27.29 -25.27
CA VAL A 854 23.99 -27.08 -24.47
C VAL A 854 23.48 -28.39 -23.83
N GLY A 855 23.90 -29.57 -24.38
CA GLY A 855 23.71 -30.89 -23.77
C GLY A 855 24.46 -31.12 -22.44
N GLU A 856 25.55 -30.36 -22.14
CA GLU A 856 26.30 -30.41 -20.87
C GLU A 856 25.72 -29.52 -19.78
N VAL A 857 24.85 -28.58 -20.13
CA VAL A 857 24.10 -27.71 -19.18
C VAL A 857 23.09 -28.52 -18.33
N VAL A 858 23.12 -29.80 -18.41
CA VAL A 858 22.16 -30.81 -17.89
C VAL A 858 22.11 -30.86 -16.33
N GLY A 859 22.96 -30.22 -15.62
CA GLY A 859 22.85 -30.22 -14.18
C GLY A 859 21.99 -29.04 -13.67
N LYS A 860 20.68 -29.21 -13.50
CA LYS A 860 19.84 -28.28 -12.75
C LYS A 860 20.27 -28.14 -11.28
N ALA A 861 21.38 -28.77 -10.90
CA ALA A 861 21.99 -28.71 -9.59
C ALA A 861 22.87 -27.47 -9.46
N CYS A 862 22.73 -26.78 -8.36
CA CYS A 862 23.52 -25.59 -8.00
C CYS A 862 23.83 -25.59 -6.51
N ILE A 863 24.75 -24.74 -6.10
CA ILE A 863 25.14 -24.54 -4.71
C ILE A 863 24.68 -23.15 -4.31
N VAL A 864 23.91 -23.05 -3.22
CA VAL A 864 23.40 -21.77 -2.71
C VAL A 864 24.06 -21.45 -1.38
N ARG A 865 24.58 -20.25 -1.24
CA ARG A 865 25.25 -19.73 -0.07
C ARG A 865 24.57 -18.46 0.42
N ASP A 866 24.22 -18.44 1.69
CA ASP A 866 23.68 -17.23 2.30
C ASP A 866 24.77 -16.16 2.48
N VAL A 867 24.37 -14.90 2.39
CA VAL A 867 25.25 -13.74 2.57
C VAL A 867 25.88 -13.77 3.95
N GLY A 868 27.20 -13.61 4.01
CA GLY A 868 27.96 -13.63 5.25
C GLY A 868 28.15 -15.02 5.87
N SER A 869 27.82 -16.08 5.14
CA SER A 869 28.06 -17.46 5.55
C SER A 869 29.12 -18.10 4.66
N GLY A 870 30.00 -18.91 5.22
CA GLY A 870 30.96 -19.75 4.48
C GLY A 870 30.36 -21.10 4.05
N ILE A 871 29.07 -21.38 4.33
CA ILE A 871 28.48 -22.69 4.12
C ILE A 871 27.62 -22.67 2.86
N GLY A 872 27.96 -23.51 1.88
CA GLY A 872 27.15 -23.78 0.69
C GLY A 872 26.18 -24.92 0.93
N ARG A 873 25.04 -24.90 0.26
CA ARG A 873 24.02 -25.95 0.30
C ARG A 873 23.58 -26.33 -1.10
N LEU A 874 23.39 -27.63 -1.33
CA LEU A 874 22.93 -28.13 -2.59
C LEU A 874 21.47 -27.74 -2.83
N ALA A 875 21.19 -27.21 -4.01
CA ALA A 875 19.87 -26.90 -4.50
C ALA A 875 19.69 -27.30 -5.96
N TYR A 876 18.44 -27.34 -6.39
CA TYR A 876 18.10 -27.53 -7.79
C TYR A 876 17.23 -26.37 -8.25
N TRP A 877 17.36 -26.03 -9.53
CA TRP A 877 16.61 -24.92 -10.10
C TRP A 877 15.69 -25.35 -11.25
N GLU A 878 14.59 -24.64 -11.39
CA GLU A 878 13.63 -24.76 -12.49
C GLU A 878 13.26 -23.36 -12.99
N VAL A 879 13.02 -23.22 -14.30
CA VAL A 879 12.59 -21.94 -14.88
C VAL A 879 11.12 -21.68 -14.51
N ILE A 880 10.84 -20.50 -13.98
CA ILE A 880 9.47 -20.04 -13.69
C ILE A 880 9.03 -18.94 -14.67
N ASP A 881 7.69 -18.81 -14.81
CA ASP A 881 7.07 -17.79 -15.66
C ASP A 881 7.04 -16.43 -15.00
#